data_0d092524dc6211fa8962f77916d543a2
#
_entry.id   0d092524dc6211fa8962f77916d543a2
#
_cell.length_a   1.000
_cell.length_b   1.000
_cell.length_c   1.000
_cell.angle_alpha   90.00
_cell.angle_beta   90.00
_cell.angle_gamma   90.00
#
_symmetry.space_group_name_H-M   'P 1'
#
loop_
_entity.id
_entity.type
_entity.pdbx_description
1 polymer ?
#
loop_
_entity_poly.entity_id
_entity_poly.type
_entity_poly.pdbx_seq_one_letter_code
_entity_poly.pdbx_strand_id
1 'polypeptide(L)'
;MNRVVFFLVIFVLVAVPIHAETVVRGRVFDNKGKKTVEFANVGVYRPDSKLVGACASDGDGNFEIKVHKNGDYQITVSFLGCGSWVKKIHCAGGELDLGKIRLKEDNEELDAAGIFAKTLIKKESDRIVYDVSADPDAARMNMSAFMSKVPGLKMSVRNGDLEYGHIPLEKILIDDKENDMISKSRQYPMSFIKADYMSKIELILPNSPEYNNAAPMLVITLDKPLPFGAAAQLTGYSSSHNSHDFTPDAVVNTPLIGIGLRYSFNYEDKPSLTNEYSRTSYSADGSAPSSFEGNSTSDSDSKGQNLNMNLFRTFMKDKLRFNASIGTNRQDSHERLETESSIMRPGQNEETTVTASTKATTSPFRLNAGFRANYDWRRGCGVTVKYTMRNSESSSYENLFRESSGDPLYNHSANSDLQHNISANLKFRDKNRKWGAKIETGYMFRDYNDRTEYWSGSIGGMDYNQGVAYTDAMVLGNLFKRKMGFSIGVKTEYVDNKGVDLTSSKSLDYNEFNLVPMVGISWIFLKDYKLSSSYICRSKRPRQEQLNPYSDTSDPYNIKTGNPDLKGEVSHSVSCGLQRNFKVKWLNQLTVNASYDVTPNAIQRISTVNEDNVRTTSYANIGRHSSSSVSLAGKFRPTDKIDLNVQVSHRRSRYEIYGEKTNTFNSFSLSENASFDLGFAQVGQSLLMLPTGVTAQSKDLRVEPLMDLTVSKYWEKANFGGTIGIEDALHGRSYMKSTIFSSGFVQETWTRRRGRMIYISLYWRIGKFRQTERVTHSSYDLN
;
A
#
# COMPACT_ATOMS: atom_id res chain seq x y z
N MET A 1 25.63 5.95 -35.28
CA MET A 1 24.97 6.04 -36.61
C MET A 1 23.62 5.39 -36.51
N ASN A 2 22.61 6.21 -36.59
CA ASN A 2 21.19 6.02 -36.26
C ASN A 2 20.51 4.86 -36.97
N ARG A 3 19.61 4.15 -36.24
CA ARG A 3 18.37 3.63 -36.82
C ARG A 3 17.24 3.74 -35.78
N VAL A 4 16.48 4.83 -35.96
CA VAL A 4 15.13 4.99 -35.37
C VAL A 4 14.20 4.11 -36.19
N VAL A 5 13.54 3.14 -35.56
CA VAL A 5 12.45 2.39 -36.18
C VAL A 5 11.14 3.04 -35.73
N PHE A 6 10.55 3.77 -36.69
CA PHE A 6 9.19 4.30 -36.59
C PHE A 6 8.19 3.14 -36.81
N PHE A 7 7.42 2.77 -35.80
CA PHE A 7 6.23 1.93 -36.00
C PHE A 7 5.01 2.81 -36.20
N LEU A 8 4.55 2.85 -37.43
CA LEU A 8 3.28 3.43 -37.85
C LEU A 8 2.16 2.44 -37.51
N VAL A 9 1.27 2.78 -36.56
CA VAL A 9 0.07 1.99 -36.26
C VAL A 9 -1.04 2.46 -37.17
N ILE A 10 -1.46 1.61 -38.09
CA ILE A 10 -2.59 1.79 -38.99
C ILE A 10 -3.90 1.64 -38.19
N PHE A 11 -4.72 2.68 -38.19
CA PHE A 11 -6.09 2.68 -37.66
C PHE A 11 -7.01 1.91 -38.62
N VAL A 12 -7.56 0.79 -38.18
CA VAL A 12 -8.71 0.14 -38.82
C VAL A 12 -9.98 0.53 -38.06
N LEU A 13 -10.77 1.40 -38.65
CA LEU A 13 -12.12 1.72 -38.24
C LEU A 13 -13.05 0.54 -38.62
N VAL A 14 -13.51 -0.22 -37.63
CA VAL A 14 -14.61 -1.17 -37.80
C VAL A 14 -15.92 -0.50 -37.35
N ALA A 15 -16.81 -0.25 -38.28
CA ALA A 15 -18.17 0.21 -37.98
C ALA A 15 -18.96 -0.92 -37.30
N VAL A 16 -19.40 -0.68 -36.05
CA VAL A 16 -20.29 -1.58 -35.31
C VAL A 16 -21.72 -1.02 -35.41
N PRO A 17 -22.75 -1.85 -35.63
CA PRO A 17 -24.13 -1.37 -35.66
C PRO A 17 -24.55 -0.84 -34.29
N ILE A 18 -25.00 0.41 -34.26
CA ILE A 18 -25.51 1.09 -33.08
C ILE A 18 -26.88 0.52 -32.75
N HIS A 19 -27.00 -0.24 -31.67
CA HIS A 19 -28.30 -0.52 -31.07
C HIS A 19 -28.76 0.77 -30.37
N ALA A 20 -29.98 1.21 -30.65
CA ALA A 20 -30.55 2.40 -30.04
C ALA A 20 -30.74 2.20 -28.53
N GLU A 21 -29.82 2.74 -27.75
CA GLU A 21 -29.82 2.79 -26.28
C GLU A 21 -30.45 4.13 -25.87
N THR A 22 -31.40 4.12 -24.91
CA THR A 22 -31.89 5.36 -24.30
C THR A 22 -31.15 5.64 -23.00
N VAL A 23 -30.52 6.81 -22.91
CA VAL A 23 -29.86 7.30 -21.70
C VAL A 23 -30.85 8.22 -20.97
N VAL A 24 -31.37 7.76 -19.82
CA VAL A 24 -32.27 8.54 -18.96
C VAL A 24 -31.44 9.29 -17.90
N ARG A 25 -31.60 10.61 -17.90
CA ARG A 25 -30.89 11.51 -16.96
C ARG A 25 -31.86 12.32 -16.14
N GLY A 26 -31.41 12.81 -14.99
CA GLY A 26 -32.17 13.73 -14.15
C GLY A 26 -31.39 14.15 -12.93
N ARG A 27 -31.97 15.07 -12.15
CA ARG A 27 -31.34 15.60 -10.94
C ARG A 27 -32.29 15.63 -9.76
N VAL A 28 -31.92 15.03 -8.64
CA VAL A 28 -32.77 14.84 -7.47
C VAL A 28 -32.52 15.95 -6.44
N PHE A 29 -33.62 16.55 -5.94
CA PHE A 29 -33.61 17.63 -4.97
C PHE A 29 -34.49 17.27 -3.75
N ASP A 30 -34.23 17.94 -2.62
CA ASP A 30 -35.07 17.92 -1.44
C ASP A 30 -36.43 18.61 -1.71
N ASN A 31 -37.37 18.48 -0.76
CA ASN A 31 -38.71 19.06 -0.85
C ASN A 31 -38.73 20.55 -1.19
N LYS A 32 -37.74 21.31 -0.70
CA LYS A 32 -37.63 22.75 -0.94
C LYS A 32 -36.91 23.08 -2.25
N GLY A 33 -36.38 22.07 -2.96
CA GLY A 33 -35.62 22.24 -4.20
C GLY A 33 -34.30 23.03 -4.04
N LYS A 34 -33.83 23.16 -2.79
CA LYS A 34 -32.65 23.96 -2.46
C LYS A 34 -31.39 23.08 -2.30
N LYS A 35 -31.56 21.82 -1.90
CA LYS A 35 -30.46 20.88 -1.69
C LYS A 35 -30.60 19.69 -2.62
N THR A 36 -29.49 19.29 -3.23
CA THR A 36 -29.39 18.05 -3.99
C THR A 36 -29.43 16.84 -3.05
N VAL A 37 -30.03 15.75 -3.47
CA VAL A 37 -30.12 14.51 -2.71
C VAL A 37 -29.10 13.53 -3.28
N GLU A 38 -28.03 13.29 -2.53
CA GLU A 38 -27.02 12.27 -2.83
C GLU A 38 -27.53 10.88 -2.41
N PHE A 39 -27.25 9.86 -3.24
CA PHE A 39 -27.67 8.48 -3.01
C PHE A 39 -29.19 8.27 -3.00
N ALA A 40 -29.96 9.10 -3.68
CA ALA A 40 -31.35 8.76 -3.97
C ALA A 40 -31.36 7.54 -4.90
N ASN A 41 -32.18 6.54 -4.55
CA ASN A 41 -32.32 5.34 -5.38
C ASN A 41 -33.18 5.67 -6.58
N VAL A 42 -32.70 5.35 -7.77
CA VAL A 42 -33.40 5.52 -9.03
C VAL A 42 -33.55 4.17 -9.70
N GLY A 43 -34.77 3.72 -9.94
CA GLY A 43 -35.06 2.45 -10.59
C GLY A 43 -35.98 2.64 -11.80
N VAL A 44 -35.68 1.96 -12.91
CA VAL A 44 -36.52 1.90 -14.12
C VAL A 44 -37.16 0.53 -14.21
N TYR A 45 -38.47 0.50 -14.32
CA TYR A 45 -39.28 -0.71 -14.31
C TYR A 45 -40.09 -0.83 -15.59
N ARG A 46 -40.35 -2.06 -16.04
CA ARG A 46 -41.35 -2.34 -17.05
C ARG A 46 -42.77 -2.19 -16.49
N PRO A 47 -43.78 -2.14 -17.34
CA PRO A 47 -45.19 -2.14 -16.89
C PRO A 47 -45.59 -3.35 -16.04
N ASP A 48 -44.87 -4.48 -16.17
CA ASP A 48 -45.01 -5.69 -15.35
C ASP A 48 -44.23 -5.61 -14.00
N SER A 49 -43.82 -4.44 -13.59
CA SER A 49 -43.08 -4.16 -12.38
C SER A 49 -41.67 -4.80 -12.31
N LYS A 50 -41.15 -5.31 -13.42
CA LYS A 50 -39.80 -5.89 -13.47
C LYS A 50 -38.76 -4.80 -13.61
N LEU A 51 -37.81 -4.75 -12.69
CA LEU A 51 -36.68 -3.81 -12.71
C LEU A 51 -35.79 -4.04 -13.94
N VAL A 52 -35.47 -2.97 -14.67
CA VAL A 52 -34.70 -2.99 -15.92
C VAL A 52 -33.32 -2.31 -15.75
N GLY A 53 -33.24 -1.30 -14.93
CA GLY A 53 -32.04 -0.57 -14.60
C GLY A 53 -32.17 0.12 -13.26
N ALA A 54 -31.08 0.26 -12.54
CA ALA A 54 -31.03 1.01 -11.30
C ALA A 54 -29.69 1.72 -11.13
N CYS A 55 -29.72 2.88 -10.49
CA CYS A 55 -28.55 3.63 -10.07
C CYS A 55 -28.85 4.43 -8.80
N ALA A 56 -27.84 5.07 -8.24
CA ALA A 56 -28.02 6.08 -7.22
C ALA A 56 -27.60 7.45 -7.75
N SER A 57 -28.23 8.53 -7.25
CA SER A 57 -27.79 9.87 -7.56
C SER A 57 -26.42 10.17 -6.95
N ASP A 58 -25.59 10.94 -7.67
CA ASP A 58 -24.29 11.41 -7.21
C ASP A 58 -24.41 12.52 -6.15
N GLY A 59 -23.27 13.07 -5.70
CA GLY A 59 -23.22 14.14 -4.70
C GLY A 59 -23.93 15.45 -5.13
N ASP A 60 -24.08 15.63 -6.43
CA ASP A 60 -24.82 16.75 -7.04
C ASP A 60 -26.30 16.41 -7.28
N GLY A 61 -26.73 15.19 -6.92
CA GLY A 61 -28.07 14.69 -7.14
C GLY A 61 -28.32 14.21 -8.56
N ASN A 62 -27.34 14.21 -9.45
CA ASN A 62 -27.53 13.74 -10.82
C ASN A 62 -27.54 12.22 -10.86
N PHE A 63 -28.28 11.66 -11.81
CA PHE A 63 -28.26 10.24 -12.13
C PHE A 63 -28.31 10.01 -13.63
N GLU A 64 -27.78 8.87 -14.05
CA GLU A 64 -27.82 8.39 -15.43
C GLU A 64 -28.12 6.90 -15.43
N ILE A 65 -29.17 6.49 -16.20
CA ILE A 65 -29.53 5.09 -16.38
C ILE A 65 -29.66 4.79 -17.87
N LYS A 66 -29.04 3.70 -18.32
CA LYS A 66 -29.12 3.22 -19.69
C LYS A 66 -30.20 2.16 -19.82
N VAL A 67 -31.15 2.38 -20.75
CA VAL A 67 -32.21 1.46 -21.08
C VAL A 67 -31.97 0.93 -22.48
N HIS A 68 -31.72 -0.38 -22.61
CA HIS A 68 -31.27 -1.01 -23.86
C HIS A 68 -32.38 -1.43 -24.83
N LYS A 69 -33.64 -1.27 -24.45
CA LYS A 69 -34.76 -1.62 -25.32
C LYS A 69 -35.75 -0.48 -25.37
N ASN A 70 -36.26 -0.19 -26.56
CA ASN A 70 -37.34 0.77 -26.74
C ASN A 70 -38.64 0.24 -26.11
N GLY A 71 -39.47 1.14 -25.60
CA GLY A 71 -40.75 0.82 -24.97
C GLY A 71 -41.14 1.74 -23.84
N ASP A 72 -42.24 1.41 -23.18
CA ASP A 72 -42.77 2.15 -22.03
C ASP A 72 -42.20 1.59 -20.75
N TYR A 73 -41.79 2.49 -19.87
CA TYR A 73 -41.20 2.19 -18.59
C TYR A 73 -41.75 3.10 -17.50
N GLN A 74 -41.55 2.70 -16.25
CA GLN A 74 -41.83 3.51 -15.09
C GLN A 74 -40.52 3.78 -14.37
N ILE A 75 -40.18 5.03 -14.13
CA ILE A 75 -39.04 5.41 -13.31
C ILE A 75 -39.49 5.80 -11.91
N THR A 76 -38.82 5.30 -10.91
CA THR A 76 -39.10 5.59 -9.51
C THR A 76 -37.83 6.17 -8.88
N VAL A 77 -37.96 7.28 -8.16
CA VAL A 77 -36.88 7.90 -7.40
C VAL A 77 -37.30 7.93 -5.94
N SER A 78 -36.48 7.38 -5.04
CA SER A 78 -36.76 7.30 -3.61
C SER A 78 -35.54 7.62 -2.75
N PHE A 79 -35.77 8.13 -1.56
CA PHE A 79 -34.74 8.41 -0.57
C PHE A 79 -35.28 8.21 0.85
N LEU A 80 -34.41 7.82 1.80
CA LEU A 80 -34.82 7.53 3.18
C LEU A 80 -35.42 8.78 3.86
N GLY A 81 -36.65 8.65 4.33
CA GLY A 81 -37.41 9.76 4.94
C GLY A 81 -38.09 10.69 3.92
N CYS A 82 -38.20 10.28 2.66
CA CYS A 82 -38.94 10.98 1.62
C CYS A 82 -39.88 10.03 0.90
N GLY A 83 -41.04 10.55 0.49
CA GLY A 83 -41.97 9.82 -0.39
C GLY A 83 -41.35 9.55 -1.77
N SER A 84 -41.71 8.43 -2.36
CA SER A 84 -41.20 8.02 -3.68
C SER A 84 -41.83 8.89 -4.80
N TRP A 85 -40.95 9.40 -5.70
CA TRP A 85 -41.42 10.05 -6.94
C TRP A 85 -41.46 9.02 -8.07
N VAL A 86 -42.57 8.96 -8.78
CA VAL A 86 -42.83 7.96 -9.83
C VAL A 86 -43.32 8.67 -11.10
N LYS A 87 -42.77 8.28 -12.26
CA LYS A 87 -43.17 8.80 -13.58
C LYS A 87 -43.11 7.72 -14.65
N LYS A 88 -44.09 7.70 -15.55
CA LYS A 88 -44.04 6.87 -16.77
C LYS A 88 -43.17 7.59 -17.80
N ILE A 89 -42.32 6.86 -18.48
CA ILE A 89 -41.39 7.34 -19.51
C ILE A 89 -41.44 6.42 -20.73
N HIS A 90 -41.27 7.01 -21.91
CA HIS A 90 -41.11 6.25 -23.13
C HIS A 90 -39.70 6.34 -23.64
N CYS A 91 -39.01 5.20 -23.80
CA CYS A 91 -37.64 5.11 -24.28
C CYS A 91 -37.70 4.72 -25.78
N ALA A 92 -37.18 5.60 -26.64
CA ALA A 92 -37.14 5.40 -28.10
C ALA A 92 -35.73 5.50 -28.71
N GLY A 93 -34.70 5.46 -27.87
CA GLY A 93 -33.31 5.73 -28.22
C GLY A 93 -32.91 7.19 -27.99
N GLY A 94 -31.59 7.46 -27.84
CA GLY A 94 -31.05 8.79 -27.57
C GLY A 94 -31.06 9.19 -26.09
N GLU A 95 -31.10 10.49 -25.76
CA GLU A 95 -31.10 11.00 -24.41
C GLU A 95 -32.49 11.45 -23.96
N LEU A 96 -32.90 11.05 -22.76
CA LEU A 96 -34.13 11.47 -22.10
C LEU A 96 -33.77 12.17 -20.78
N ASP A 97 -33.83 13.52 -20.76
CA ASP A 97 -33.63 14.29 -19.55
C ASP A 97 -34.94 14.54 -18.81
N LEU A 98 -35.05 14.08 -17.58
CA LEU A 98 -36.18 14.23 -16.69
C LEU A 98 -36.15 15.57 -15.91
N GLY A 99 -35.05 16.30 -16.01
CA GLY A 99 -34.85 17.58 -15.34
C GLY A 99 -34.74 17.45 -13.81
N LYS A 100 -35.32 18.42 -13.12
CA LYS A 100 -35.27 18.48 -11.65
C LYS A 100 -36.40 17.66 -11.04
N ILE A 101 -36.00 16.66 -10.22
CA ILE A 101 -36.94 15.78 -9.48
C ILE A 101 -36.90 16.20 -8.00
N ARG A 102 -38.04 16.54 -7.40
CA ARG A 102 -38.17 16.93 -6.01
C ARG A 102 -38.82 15.82 -5.21
N LEU A 103 -38.14 15.37 -4.15
CA LEU A 103 -38.65 14.37 -3.20
C LEU A 103 -39.32 15.09 -2.03
N LYS A 104 -40.60 14.78 -1.75
CA LYS A 104 -41.33 15.30 -0.60
C LYS A 104 -40.90 14.55 0.66
N GLU A 105 -40.72 15.26 1.80
CA GLU A 105 -40.55 14.63 3.10
C GLU A 105 -41.84 13.88 3.48
N ASP A 106 -41.73 12.62 3.89
CA ASP A 106 -42.82 11.80 4.34
C ASP A 106 -42.54 11.30 5.76
N ASN A 107 -43.37 11.65 6.72
CA ASN A 107 -43.22 11.31 8.13
C ASN A 107 -44.07 10.11 8.55
N GLU A 108 -44.82 9.49 7.65
CA GLU A 108 -45.63 8.31 7.97
C GLU A 108 -44.86 7.01 7.69
N GLU A 109 -44.92 6.09 8.67
CA GLU A 109 -44.54 4.67 8.47
C GLU A 109 -45.43 4.10 7.34
N LEU A 110 -44.87 3.97 6.15
CA LEU A 110 -45.57 3.40 5.02
C LEU A 110 -45.90 1.93 5.22
N ASP A 111 -47.17 1.65 5.21
CA ASP A 111 -47.78 0.34 5.12
C ASP A 111 -47.20 -0.51 3.94
N ALA A 112 -47.06 -1.80 4.15
CA ALA A 112 -46.24 -2.75 3.41
C ALA A 112 -46.73 -3.14 2.01
N ALA A 113 -47.35 -2.24 1.23
CA ALA A 113 -47.84 -2.50 -0.12
C ALA A 113 -47.23 -1.61 -1.24
N GLY A 114 -46.23 -0.76 -0.93
CA GLY A 114 -45.47 -0.04 -1.92
C GLY A 114 -44.28 -0.89 -2.41
N ILE A 115 -44.09 -1.00 -3.71
CA ILE A 115 -42.94 -1.63 -4.37
C ILE A 115 -41.68 -1.03 -3.75
N PHE A 116 -41.05 -1.75 -2.81
CA PHE A 116 -39.77 -1.36 -2.22
C PHE A 116 -38.69 -1.36 -3.29
N ALA A 117 -38.31 -0.19 -3.82
CA ALA A 117 -36.99 -0.02 -4.41
C ALA A 117 -35.96 -0.33 -3.29
N LYS A 118 -35.41 -1.54 -3.34
CA LYS A 118 -34.41 -1.99 -2.39
C LYS A 118 -33.25 -1.01 -2.41
N THR A 119 -32.88 -0.41 -1.28
CA THR A 119 -31.81 0.59 -1.23
C THR A 119 -30.50 -0.05 -1.65
N LEU A 120 -30.01 0.29 -2.86
CA LEU A 120 -28.77 -0.30 -3.39
C LEU A 120 -27.55 0.05 -2.56
N ILE A 121 -27.53 1.25 -1.98
CA ILE A 121 -26.37 1.77 -1.26
C ILE A 121 -26.74 2.15 0.18
N LYS A 122 -25.96 1.68 1.12
CA LYS A 122 -26.04 2.03 2.54
C LYS A 122 -24.69 2.54 3.03
N LYS A 123 -24.65 3.73 3.62
CA LYS A 123 -23.46 4.30 4.22
C LYS A 123 -23.45 4.04 5.73
N GLU A 124 -22.41 3.41 6.23
CA GLU A 124 -22.15 3.15 7.65
C GLU A 124 -20.92 3.97 8.12
N SER A 125 -20.58 3.93 9.39
CA SER A 125 -19.52 4.77 9.97
C SER A 125 -18.14 4.54 9.34
N ASP A 126 -17.86 3.29 8.97
CA ASP A 126 -16.56 2.86 8.49
C ASP A 126 -16.59 2.26 7.08
N ARG A 127 -17.79 2.19 6.44
CA ARG A 127 -17.94 1.55 5.14
C ARG A 127 -19.09 2.07 4.30
N ILE A 128 -19.02 1.78 3.00
CA ILE A 128 -20.11 1.92 2.04
C ILE A 128 -20.51 0.49 1.63
N VAL A 129 -21.77 0.16 1.79
CA VAL A 129 -22.34 -1.16 1.45
C VAL A 129 -23.15 -1.02 0.17
N TYR A 130 -22.84 -1.83 -0.84
CA TYR A 130 -23.59 -1.92 -2.09
C TYR A 130 -24.29 -3.29 -2.19
N ASP A 131 -25.61 -3.32 -2.35
CA ASP A 131 -26.38 -4.55 -2.54
C ASP A 131 -26.39 -4.92 -4.04
N VAL A 132 -25.49 -5.82 -4.43
CA VAL A 132 -25.35 -6.28 -5.82
C VAL A 132 -26.54 -7.12 -6.25
N SER A 133 -27.12 -7.90 -5.33
CA SER A 133 -28.24 -8.79 -5.63
C SER A 133 -29.51 -8.03 -6.05
N ALA A 134 -29.62 -6.76 -5.69
CA ALA A 134 -30.72 -5.90 -6.04
C ALA A 134 -30.50 -5.14 -7.38
N ASP A 135 -29.28 -5.17 -7.95
CA ASP A 135 -28.97 -4.45 -9.19
C ASP A 135 -29.07 -5.37 -10.41
N PRO A 136 -29.96 -5.10 -11.37
CA PRO A 136 -30.15 -5.93 -12.58
C PRO A 136 -28.93 -5.96 -13.51
N ASP A 137 -28.03 -4.97 -13.44
CA ASP A 137 -26.82 -4.95 -14.26
C ASP A 137 -25.79 -5.97 -13.81
N ALA A 138 -25.93 -6.53 -12.61
CA ALA A 138 -25.05 -7.59 -12.12
C ALA A 138 -24.99 -8.81 -13.05
N ALA A 139 -26.11 -9.15 -13.71
CA ALA A 139 -26.16 -10.25 -14.67
C ALA A 139 -25.48 -9.95 -16.01
N ARG A 140 -25.27 -8.68 -16.34
CA ARG A 140 -24.74 -8.23 -17.64
C ARG A 140 -23.29 -7.82 -17.59
N MET A 141 -22.85 -7.25 -16.48
CA MET A 141 -21.49 -6.75 -16.27
C MET A 141 -20.58 -7.84 -15.68
N ASN A 142 -19.29 -7.77 -15.95
CA ASN A 142 -18.31 -8.51 -15.18
C ASN A 142 -18.04 -7.83 -13.82
N MET A 143 -17.45 -8.57 -12.88
CA MET A 143 -17.17 -8.05 -11.53
C MET A 143 -16.34 -6.77 -11.57
N SER A 144 -15.31 -6.72 -12.42
CA SER A 144 -14.40 -5.59 -12.53
C SER A 144 -15.11 -4.31 -12.99
N ALA A 145 -15.88 -4.39 -14.06
CA ALA A 145 -16.67 -3.26 -14.58
C ALA A 145 -17.76 -2.81 -13.59
N PHE A 146 -18.37 -3.78 -12.88
CA PHE A 146 -19.41 -3.50 -11.89
C PHE A 146 -18.89 -2.69 -10.68
N MET A 147 -17.59 -2.81 -10.34
CA MET A 147 -17.00 -2.06 -9.22
C MET A 147 -17.11 -0.54 -9.40
N SER A 148 -17.17 -0.03 -10.63
CA SER A 148 -17.35 1.40 -10.90
C SER A 148 -18.71 1.97 -10.43
N LYS A 149 -19.70 1.10 -10.15
CA LYS A 149 -20.98 1.49 -9.56
C LYS A 149 -20.90 1.76 -8.06
N VAL A 150 -19.84 1.27 -7.39
CA VAL A 150 -19.62 1.56 -5.98
C VAL A 150 -19.04 2.98 -5.85
N PRO A 151 -19.70 3.88 -5.10
CA PRO A 151 -19.26 5.26 -5.02
C PRO A 151 -17.80 5.44 -4.63
N GLY A 152 -17.05 6.17 -5.46
CA GLY A 152 -15.65 6.47 -5.24
C GLY A 152 -14.67 5.33 -5.57
N LEU A 153 -15.15 4.13 -5.90
CA LEU A 153 -14.31 3.04 -6.36
C LEU A 153 -14.15 3.16 -7.89
N LYS A 154 -12.92 3.14 -8.36
CA LYS A 154 -12.57 3.22 -9.78
C LYS A 154 -11.51 2.18 -10.11
N MET A 155 -11.44 1.78 -11.37
CA MET A 155 -10.32 1.01 -11.88
C MET A 155 -9.22 1.97 -12.33
N SER A 156 -8.03 1.79 -11.82
CA SER A 156 -6.84 2.50 -12.28
C SER A 156 -6.53 2.13 -13.73
N VAL A 157 -6.44 3.11 -14.60
CA VAL A 157 -6.07 2.88 -15.99
C VAL A 157 -4.58 2.51 -16.11
N ARG A 158 -3.78 2.92 -15.12
CA ARG A 158 -2.33 2.69 -15.09
C ARG A 158 -1.97 1.20 -15.03
N ASN A 159 -2.63 0.44 -14.17
CA ASN A 159 -2.32 -0.98 -13.92
C ASN A 159 -3.57 -1.89 -13.91
N GLY A 160 -4.74 -1.30 -14.09
CA GLY A 160 -6.01 -2.02 -14.07
C GLY A 160 -6.46 -2.48 -12.68
N ASP A 161 -5.88 -1.98 -11.60
CA ASP A 161 -6.25 -2.30 -10.23
C ASP A 161 -7.33 -1.35 -9.70
N LEU A 162 -8.09 -1.81 -8.70
CA LEU A 162 -9.12 -1.00 -8.05
C LEU A 162 -8.51 0.00 -7.08
N GLU A 163 -9.02 1.23 -7.14
CA GLU A 163 -8.62 2.35 -6.28
C GLU A 163 -9.85 3.06 -5.72
N TYR A 164 -9.74 3.60 -4.52
CA TYR A 164 -10.73 4.49 -3.95
C TYR A 164 -10.16 5.91 -3.87
N GLY A 165 -10.68 6.80 -4.72
CA GLY A 165 -10.19 8.19 -4.78
C GLY A 165 -8.69 8.28 -5.02
N HIS A 166 -8.13 7.49 -5.98
CA HIS A 166 -6.71 7.34 -6.33
C HIS A 166 -5.83 6.71 -5.22
N ILE A 167 -6.43 6.17 -4.17
CA ILE A 167 -5.71 5.40 -3.15
C ILE A 167 -5.88 3.92 -3.49
N PRO A 168 -4.80 3.16 -3.72
CA PRO A 168 -4.85 1.73 -3.92
C PRO A 168 -5.49 1.04 -2.72
N LEU A 169 -6.25 -0.02 -2.98
CA LEU A 169 -6.83 -0.82 -1.91
C LEU A 169 -5.74 -1.52 -1.09
N GLU A 170 -5.89 -1.55 0.23
CA GLU A 170 -4.98 -2.30 1.10
C GLU A 170 -5.17 -3.80 0.94
N LYS A 171 -6.44 -4.25 0.90
CA LYS A 171 -6.81 -5.66 0.73
C LYS A 171 -8.12 -5.80 -0.04
N ILE A 172 -8.28 -6.97 -0.68
CA ILE A 172 -9.57 -7.46 -1.19
C ILE A 172 -9.84 -8.78 -0.48
N LEU A 173 -10.99 -8.86 0.17
CA LEU A 173 -11.46 -10.04 0.88
C LEU A 173 -12.70 -10.62 0.18
N ILE A 174 -12.76 -11.91 0.11
CA ILE A 174 -13.95 -12.67 -0.34
C ILE A 174 -14.57 -13.35 0.88
N ASP A 175 -15.81 -13.01 1.21
CA ASP A 175 -16.52 -13.50 2.41
C ASP A 175 -15.72 -13.26 3.71
N ASP A 176 -15.18 -12.05 3.87
CA ASP A 176 -14.35 -11.62 5.02
C ASP A 176 -12.98 -12.34 5.11
N LYS A 177 -12.47 -12.94 4.04
CA LYS A 177 -11.21 -13.70 4.01
C LYS A 177 -10.34 -13.37 2.82
N GLU A 178 -9.04 -13.57 2.98
CA GLU A 178 -8.11 -13.56 1.87
C GLU A 178 -8.44 -14.72 0.91
N ASN A 179 -8.39 -14.45 -0.37
CA ASN A 179 -8.68 -15.39 -1.44
C ASN A 179 -7.54 -15.38 -2.47
N ASP A 180 -7.10 -16.58 -2.89
CA ASP A 180 -5.93 -16.71 -3.76
C ASP A 180 -6.28 -16.55 -5.25
N MET A 181 -7.54 -16.71 -5.61
CA MET A 181 -8.02 -16.44 -6.96
C MET A 181 -8.24 -14.95 -7.20
N ILE A 182 -8.80 -14.23 -6.20
CA ILE A 182 -9.05 -12.79 -6.25
C ILE A 182 -8.46 -12.16 -5.00
N SER A 183 -7.45 -11.32 -5.17
CA SER A 183 -6.76 -10.62 -4.09
C SER A 183 -6.32 -9.22 -4.55
N LYS A 184 -5.72 -8.42 -3.67
CA LYS A 184 -5.11 -7.14 -4.05
C LYS A 184 -4.12 -7.28 -5.21
N SER A 185 -3.28 -8.31 -5.17
CA SER A 185 -2.26 -8.55 -6.21
C SER A 185 -2.78 -9.32 -7.42
N ARG A 186 -4.01 -9.82 -7.37
CA ARG A 186 -4.63 -10.64 -8.44
C ARG A 186 -6.07 -10.23 -8.64
N GLN A 187 -6.28 -9.13 -9.32
CA GLN A 187 -7.62 -8.55 -9.57
C GLN A 187 -8.16 -8.91 -10.97
N TYR A 188 -7.29 -9.28 -11.90
CA TYR A 188 -7.63 -9.55 -13.28
C TYR A 188 -8.68 -10.65 -13.50
N PRO A 189 -8.86 -11.69 -12.64
CA PRO A 189 -9.93 -12.67 -12.82
C PRO A 189 -11.33 -12.04 -12.77
N MET A 190 -11.51 -10.95 -12.04
CA MET A 190 -12.79 -10.23 -11.97
C MET A 190 -13.26 -9.70 -13.33
N SER A 191 -12.36 -9.49 -14.29
CA SER A 191 -12.68 -9.05 -15.64
C SER A 191 -13.41 -10.12 -16.45
N PHE A 192 -13.38 -11.39 -16.02
CA PHE A 192 -13.93 -12.54 -16.73
C PHE A 192 -15.06 -13.25 -15.97
N ILE A 193 -15.41 -12.80 -14.76
CA ILE A 193 -16.46 -13.36 -13.91
C ILE A 193 -17.63 -12.36 -13.87
N LYS A 194 -18.87 -12.83 -14.06
CA LYS A 194 -20.06 -11.99 -13.98
C LYS A 194 -20.27 -11.43 -12.56
N ALA A 195 -20.80 -10.22 -12.48
CA ALA A 195 -21.04 -9.57 -11.19
C ALA A 195 -22.17 -10.24 -10.38
N ASP A 196 -23.05 -11.00 -11.00
CA ASP A 196 -24.12 -11.76 -10.32
C ASP A 196 -23.63 -12.91 -9.42
N TYR A 197 -22.32 -13.17 -9.41
CA TYR A 197 -21.69 -14.01 -8.40
C TYR A 197 -21.57 -13.32 -7.04
N MET A 198 -21.67 -11.99 -7.02
CA MET A 198 -21.62 -11.19 -5.79
C MET A 198 -23.04 -10.91 -5.28
N SER A 199 -23.25 -11.04 -3.98
CA SER A 199 -24.49 -10.55 -3.34
C SER A 199 -24.30 -9.12 -2.80
N LYS A 200 -23.09 -8.80 -2.33
CA LYS A 200 -22.81 -7.53 -1.66
C LYS A 200 -21.35 -7.13 -1.82
N ILE A 201 -21.12 -5.82 -1.93
CA ILE A 201 -19.79 -5.20 -1.87
C ILE A 201 -19.77 -4.27 -0.66
N GLU A 202 -18.75 -4.38 0.19
CA GLU A 202 -18.49 -3.46 1.29
C GLU A 202 -17.14 -2.78 1.03
N LEU A 203 -17.16 -1.49 0.74
CA LEU A 203 -15.95 -0.67 0.68
C LEU A 203 -15.65 -0.15 2.08
N ILE A 204 -14.64 -0.70 2.71
CA ILE A 204 -14.18 -0.35 4.06
C ILE A 204 -13.29 0.88 3.94
N LEU A 205 -13.67 1.94 4.65
CA LEU A 205 -12.91 3.19 4.67
C LEU A 205 -11.68 3.07 5.59
N PRO A 206 -10.64 3.90 5.40
CA PRO A 206 -9.48 3.90 6.29
C PRO A 206 -9.85 4.09 7.76
N ASN A 207 -9.04 3.53 8.65
CA ASN A 207 -9.23 3.56 10.09
C ASN A 207 -10.57 2.93 10.55
N SER A 208 -10.99 1.85 9.90
CA SER A 208 -12.10 1.04 10.38
C SER A 208 -11.72 0.36 11.68
N PRO A 209 -12.51 0.50 12.75
CA PRO A 209 -12.22 -0.19 14.02
C PRO A 209 -12.18 -1.72 13.88
N GLU A 210 -12.91 -2.27 12.91
CA GLU A 210 -12.97 -3.71 12.66
C GLU A 210 -11.70 -4.26 11.99
N TYR A 211 -11.12 -3.51 11.07
CA TYR A 211 -10.00 -3.99 10.25
C TYR A 211 -8.66 -3.33 10.61
N ASN A 212 -8.69 -2.21 11.34
CA ASN A 212 -7.51 -1.40 11.69
C ASN A 212 -6.64 -1.11 10.46
N ASN A 213 -7.29 -0.80 9.34
CA ASN A 213 -6.68 -0.61 8.04
C ASN A 213 -6.19 0.84 7.87
N ALA A 214 -5.01 1.00 7.29
CA ALA A 214 -4.45 2.32 6.98
C ALA A 214 -5.00 2.89 5.66
N ALA A 215 -5.33 2.02 4.70
CA ALA A 215 -5.88 2.37 3.40
C ALA A 215 -7.25 1.67 3.18
N PRO A 216 -8.04 2.09 2.16
CA PRO A 216 -9.34 1.47 1.87
C PRO A 216 -9.20 -0.03 1.59
N MET A 217 -10.21 -0.81 1.99
CA MET A 217 -10.29 -2.25 1.72
C MET A 217 -11.61 -2.58 1.05
N LEU A 218 -11.64 -3.68 0.32
CA LEU A 218 -12.86 -4.19 -0.31
C LEU A 218 -13.23 -5.56 0.26
N VAL A 219 -14.47 -5.71 0.69
CA VAL A 219 -15.04 -7.00 1.09
C VAL A 219 -16.17 -7.36 0.13
N ILE A 220 -15.98 -8.42 -0.61
CA ILE A 220 -16.95 -8.95 -1.56
C ILE A 220 -17.63 -10.15 -0.89
N THR A 221 -18.95 -10.11 -0.78
CA THR A 221 -19.74 -11.25 -0.35
C THR A 221 -20.29 -11.97 -1.59
N LEU A 222 -20.09 -13.27 -1.68
CA LEU A 222 -20.59 -14.08 -2.78
C LEU A 222 -21.97 -14.60 -2.51
N ASP A 223 -22.76 -14.73 -3.58
CA ASP A 223 -24.06 -15.42 -3.61
C ASP A 223 -23.89 -16.90 -3.99
N LYS A 224 -22.89 -17.19 -4.80
CA LYS A 224 -22.51 -18.52 -5.29
C LYS A 224 -20.98 -18.65 -5.33
N PRO A 225 -20.44 -19.88 -5.24
CA PRO A 225 -19.00 -20.11 -5.31
C PRO A 225 -18.37 -19.54 -6.57
N LEU A 226 -17.11 -19.09 -6.50
CA LEU A 226 -16.37 -18.61 -7.67
C LEU A 226 -16.30 -19.69 -8.75
N PRO A 227 -16.50 -19.32 -10.03
CA PRO A 227 -16.62 -20.28 -11.12
C PRO A 227 -15.29 -20.99 -11.43
N PHE A 228 -15.39 -22.18 -12.01
CA PHE A 228 -14.25 -22.88 -12.54
C PHE A 228 -13.78 -22.26 -13.85
N GLY A 229 -12.48 -22.22 -14.07
CA GLY A 229 -11.88 -21.60 -15.24
C GLY A 229 -10.45 -21.16 -15.03
N ALA A 230 -9.96 -20.35 -15.94
CA ALA A 230 -8.60 -19.83 -15.89
C ALA A 230 -8.54 -18.37 -16.31
N ALA A 231 -7.60 -17.64 -15.76
CA ALA A 231 -7.24 -16.30 -16.21
C ALA A 231 -5.72 -16.08 -16.07
N ALA A 232 -5.18 -15.19 -16.88
CA ALA A 232 -3.79 -14.77 -16.84
C ALA A 232 -3.67 -13.26 -17.10
N GLN A 233 -2.61 -12.66 -16.57
CA GLN A 233 -2.18 -11.30 -16.88
C GLN A 233 -0.68 -11.33 -17.20
N LEU A 234 -0.32 -10.70 -18.30
CA LEU A 234 1.07 -10.41 -18.66
C LEU A 234 1.31 -8.93 -18.41
N THR A 235 2.34 -8.60 -17.65
CA THR A 235 2.75 -7.21 -17.41
C THR A 235 4.19 -7.03 -17.84
N GLY A 236 4.46 -5.96 -18.58
CA GLY A 236 5.80 -5.56 -19.00
C GLY A 236 6.05 -4.10 -18.65
N TYR A 237 7.26 -3.79 -18.20
CA TYR A 237 7.73 -2.45 -17.90
C TYR A 237 9.13 -2.27 -18.48
N SER A 238 9.40 -1.08 -18.99
CA SER A 238 10.73 -0.69 -19.48
C SER A 238 10.94 0.82 -19.31
N SER A 239 12.15 1.22 -18.97
CA SER A 239 12.49 2.62 -18.73
C SER A 239 13.76 3.06 -19.46
N SER A 240 13.91 4.36 -19.60
CA SER A 240 15.11 5.01 -20.17
C SER A 240 16.36 4.86 -19.30
N HIS A 241 16.21 4.40 -18.05
CA HIS A 241 17.30 4.07 -17.14
C HIS A 241 17.67 2.58 -17.21
N ASN A 242 17.35 1.92 -18.32
CA ASN A 242 17.67 0.51 -18.56
C ASN A 242 17.12 -0.43 -17.47
N SER A 243 15.93 -0.10 -16.95
CA SER A 243 15.23 -0.95 -15.98
C SER A 243 14.05 -1.63 -16.66
N HIS A 244 13.93 -2.93 -16.47
CA HIS A 244 12.95 -3.78 -17.14
C HIS A 244 12.28 -4.72 -16.13
N ASP A 245 10.98 -4.88 -16.25
CA ASP A 245 10.21 -5.89 -15.51
C ASP A 245 9.32 -6.67 -16.46
N PHE A 246 9.21 -7.98 -16.24
CA PHE A 246 8.26 -8.82 -16.93
C PHE A 246 7.62 -9.79 -15.93
N THR A 247 6.30 -9.69 -15.80
CA THR A 247 5.53 -10.46 -14.80
C THR A 247 4.33 -11.14 -15.44
N PRO A 248 4.43 -12.42 -15.84
CA PRO A 248 3.28 -13.30 -16.09
C PRO A 248 2.69 -13.81 -14.77
N ASP A 249 1.37 -13.69 -14.63
CA ASP A 249 0.57 -14.21 -13.51
C ASP A 249 -0.62 -14.98 -14.07
N ALA A 250 -0.84 -16.20 -13.60
CA ALA A 250 -1.95 -17.04 -14.03
C ALA A 250 -2.65 -17.68 -12.83
N VAL A 251 -3.94 -17.88 -12.96
CA VAL A 251 -4.75 -18.63 -11.99
C VAL A 251 -5.70 -19.58 -12.71
N VAL A 252 -5.75 -20.80 -12.21
CA VAL A 252 -6.69 -21.85 -12.67
C VAL A 252 -7.50 -22.30 -11.48
N ASN A 253 -8.81 -22.30 -11.60
CA ASN A 253 -9.74 -22.83 -10.59
C ASN A 253 -10.50 -24.04 -11.19
N THR A 254 -10.28 -25.22 -10.59
CA THR A 254 -10.90 -26.49 -11.02
C THR A 254 -11.76 -27.07 -9.90
N PRO A 255 -12.63 -28.07 -10.18
CA PRO A 255 -13.35 -28.78 -9.13
C PRO A 255 -12.45 -29.48 -8.11
N LEU A 256 -11.22 -29.84 -8.49
CA LEU A 256 -10.28 -30.56 -7.64
C LEU A 256 -9.42 -29.60 -6.81
N ILE A 257 -8.86 -28.57 -7.44
CA ILE A 257 -7.90 -27.65 -6.82
C ILE A 257 -7.82 -26.34 -7.60
N GLY A 258 -7.57 -25.24 -6.90
CA GLY A 258 -7.16 -23.98 -7.50
C GLY A 258 -5.65 -23.85 -7.46
N ILE A 259 -5.07 -23.33 -8.54
CA ILE A 259 -3.63 -23.12 -8.72
C ILE A 259 -3.39 -21.70 -9.18
N GLY A 260 -2.56 -20.97 -8.46
CA GLY A 260 -2.04 -19.66 -8.88
C GLY A 260 -0.55 -19.76 -9.12
N LEU A 261 -0.07 -19.22 -10.23
CA LEU A 261 1.35 -19.19 -10.59
C LEU A 261 1.72 -17.77 -11.02
N ARG A 262 2.74 -17.22 -10.39
CA ARG A 262 3.33 -15.93 -10.77
C ARG A 262 4.82 -16.09 -10.92
N TYR A 263 5.33 -15.65 -12.04
CA TYR A 263 6.76 -15.47 -12.24
C TYR A 263 7.02 -13.97 -12.42
N SER A 264 8.12 -13.45 -11.92
CA SER A 264 8.60 -12.11 -12.27
C SER A 264 10.10 -12.14 -12.51
N PHE A 265 10.48 -11.45 -13.55
CA PHE A 265 11.87 -11.12 -13.87
C PHE A 265 12.01 -9.61 -13.81
N ASN A 266 13.00 -9.11 -13.07
CA ASN A 266 13.34 -7.71 -13.05
C ASN A 266 14.84 -7.53 -13.26
N TYR A 267 15.17 -6.53 -14.06
CA TYR A 267 16.50 -5.97 -14.21
C TYR A 267 16.41 -4.49 -13.89
N GLU A 268 17.27 -4.01 -13.03
CA GLU A 268 17.35 -2.62 -12.63
C GLU A 268 18.80 -2.15 -12.73
N ASP A 269 19.03 -1.14 -13.59
CA ASP A 269 20.25 -0.38 -13.65
C ASP A 269 20.02 0.92 -12.87
N LYS A 270 20.54 0.97 -11.64
CA LYS A 270 20.33 2.13 -10.79
C LYS A 270 21.15 3.30 -11.31
N PRO A 271 20.55 4.50 -11.36
CA PRO A 271 21.26 5.68 -11.81
C PRO A 271 22.50 5.94 -10.96
N SER A 272 23.61 6.30 -11.60
CA SER A 272 24.83 6.75 -10.93
C SER A 272 24.54 7.75 -9.82
N LEU A 273 25.02 7.46 -8.62
CA LEU A 273 24.93 8.32 -7.46
C LEU A 273 26.30 8.94 -7.20
N THR A 274 26.36 10.27 -7.26
CA THR A 274 27.59 11.00 -6.88
C THR A 274 27.34 11.71 -5.57
N ASN A 275 28.24 11.53 -4.60
CA ASN A 275 28.24 12.26 -3.35
C ASN A 275 29.50 13.10 -3.27
N GLU A 276 29.32 14.38 -2.93
CA GLU A 276 30.38 15.29 -2.53
C GLU A 276 30.19 15.55 -1.04
N TYR A 277 31.21 15.37 -0.24
CA TYR A 277 31.09 15.58 1.21
C TYR A 277 32.27 16.36 1.77
N SER A 278 31.94 17.22 2.72
CA SER A 278 32.90 18.02 3.47
C SER A 278 32.62 17.83 4.95
N ARG A 279 33.64 17.52 5.75
CA ARG A 279 33.56 17.34 7.19
C ARG A 279 34.59 18.20 7.88
N THR A 280 34.17 18.96 8.89
CA THR A 280 35.00 19.70 9.80
C THR A 280 34.92 19.05 11.18
N SER A 281 36.06 18.65 11.73
CA SER A 281 36.15 18.03 13.04
C SER A 281 36.86 18.97 14.02
N TYR A 282 36.28 19.10 15.21
CA TYR A 282 36.71 20.00 16.26
C TYR A 282 37.40 19.18 17.40
N SER A 283 38.60 19.52 17.73
CA SER A 283 39.29 18.89 18.84
C SER A 283 38.81 19.43 20.21
N ALA A 284 38.74 18.55 21.21
CA ALA A 284 38.29 18.92 22.55
C ALA A 284 39.27 19.86 23.29
N ASP A 285 40.53 19.90 22.88
CA ASP A 285 41.61 20.75 23.46
C ASP A 285 41.62 22.17 22.88
N GLY A 286 40.74 22.47 21.90
CA GLY A 286 40.64 23.77 21.22
C GLY A 286 41.72 23.99 20.15
N SER A 287 42.45 22.96 19.73
CA SER A 287 43.35 23.03 18.59
C SER A 287 42.61 23.36 17.30
N ALA A 288 43.32 23.77 16.25
CA ALA A 288 42.73 24.09 14.96
C ALA A 288 41.92 22.89 14.40
N PRO A 289 40.76 23.11 13.77
CA PRO A 289 39.94 22.02 13.26
C PRO A 289 40.64 21.28 12.10
N SER A 290 40.43 19.98 12.00
CA SER A 290 40.80 19.19 10.83
C SER A 290 39.67 19.19 9.82
N SER A 291 40.01 19.19 8.52
CA SER A 291 39.04 19.08 7.44
C SER A 291 39.21 17.77 6.70
N PHE A 292 38.08 17.26 6.18
CA PHE A 292 38.03 16.07 5.35
C PHE A 292 37.07 16.35 4.20
N GLU A 293 37.51 16.20 2.98
CA GLU A 293 36.73 16.37 1.78
C GLU A 293 36.76 15.10 0.97
N GLY A 294 35.68 14.81 0.22
CA GLY A 294 35.67 13.65 -0.62
C GLY A 294 34.54 13.64 -1.62
N ASN A 295 34.82 12.91 -2.69
CA ASN A 295 33.90 12.58 -3.75
C ASN A 295 33.71 11.07 -3.81
N SER A 296 32.48 10.61 -3.96
CA SER A 296 32.22 9.21 -4.27
C SER A 296 31.22 9.07 -5.41
N THR A 297 31.46 8.10 -6.28
CA THR A 297 30.53 7.71 -7.34
C THR A 297 30.19 6.24 -7.17
N SER A 298 28.90 5.94 -7.09
CA SER A 298 28.39 4.57 -6.99
C SER A 298 27.50 4.26 -8.18
N ASP A 299 27.80 3.16 -8.85
CA ASP A 299 26.97 2.54 -9.89
C ASP A 299 26.52 1.17 -9.42
N SER A 300 25.27 0.80 -9.65
CA SER A 300 24.82 -0.53 -9.30
C SER A 300 23.76 -1.06 -10.26
N ASP A 301 23.82 -2.35 -10.53
CA ASP A 301 22.79 -3.08 -11.25
C ASP A 301 22.30 -4.28 -10.43
N SER A 302 21.07 -4.71 -10.71
CA SER A 302 20.51 -5.90 -10.08
C SER A 302 19.62 -6.68 -11.02
N LYS A 303 19.65 -8.01 -10.89
CA LYS A 303 18.78 -8.96 -11.58
C LYS A 303 18.01 -9.77 -10.56
N GLY A 304 16.70 -9.79 -10.68
CA GLY A 304 15.84 -10.55 -9.79
C GLY A 304 14.91 -11.51 -10.55
N GLN A 305 14.69 -12.67 -9.98
CA GLN A 305 13.74 -13.68 -10.47
C GLN A 305 12.91 -14.17 -9.28
N ASN A 306 11.60 -14.12 -9.41
CA ASN A 306 10.68 -14.61 -8.40
C ASN A 306 9.71 -15.60 -9.02
N LEU A 307 9.53 -16.74 -8.39
CA LEU A 307 8.49 -17.70 -8.72
C LEU A 307 7.63 -17.95 -7.50
N ASN A 308 6.32 -17.74 -7.63
CA ASN A 308 5.36 -17.99 -6.56
C ASN A 308 4.25 -18.91 -7.07
N MET A 309 3.99 -19.97 -6.34
CA MET A 309 2.91 -20.91 -6.58
C MET A 309 1.99 -20.97 -5.36
N ASN A 310 0.70 -20.89 -5.60
CA ASN A 310 -0.33 -21.03 -4.58
C ASN A 310 -1.27 -22.18 -4.97
N LEU A 311 -1.55 -23.06 -4.02
CA LEU A 311 -2.54 -24.12 -4.14
C LEU A 311 -3.66 -23.83 -3.14
N PHE A 312 -4.90 -23.83 -3.60
CA PHE A 312 -6.03 -23.54 -2.73
C PHE A 312 -7.23 -24.44 -3.02
N ARG A 313 -7.97 -24.77 -1.98
CA ARG A 313 -9.19 -25.57 -2.08
C ARG A 313 -10.16 -25.28 -0.95
N THR A 314 -11.44 -25.38 -1.27
CA THR A 314 -12.53 -25.27 -0.29
C THR A 314 -13.29 -26.59 -0.18
N PHE A 315 -13.74 -26.91 1.03
CA PHE A 315 -14.49 -28.12 1.37
C PHE A 315 -15.70 -27.73 2.23
N MET A 316 -16.61 -28.69 2.47
CA MET A 316 -17.74 -28.57 3.38
C MET A 316 -18.62 -27.34 3.08
N LYS A 317 -18.99 -27.11 1.81
CA LYS A 317 -19.77 -25.94 1.38
C LYS A 317 -19.11 -24.63 1.84
N ASP A 318 -17.81 -24.48 1.54
CA ASP A 318 -16.97 -23.32 1.84
C ASP A 318 -16.66 -23.05 3.33
N LYS A 319 -16.99 -23.99 4.23
CA LYS A 319 -16.64 -23.85 5.64
C LYS A 319 -15.18 -24.11 5.93
N LEU A 320 -14.54 -25.03 5.22
CA LEU A 320 -13.14 -25.39 5.40
C LEU A 320 -12.34 -25.02 4.15
N ARG A 321 -11.32 -24.18 4.32
CA ARG A 321 -10.45 -23.73 3.22
C ARG A 321 -8.99 -24.01 3.56
N PHE A 322 -8.29 -24.57 2.61
CA PHE A 322 -6.85 -24.77 2.66
C PHE A 322 -6.16 -23.92 1.61
N ASN A 323 -5.03 -23.37 2.00
CA ASN A 323 -4.10 -22.71 1.10
C ASN A 323 -2.69 -23.17 1.45
N ALA A 324 -1.91 -23.53 0.44
CA ALA A 324 -0.49 -23.76 0.52
C ALA A 324 0.21 -22.88 -0.50
N SER A 325 1.28 -22.24 -0.09
CA SER A 325 2.08 -21.38 -0.97
C SER A 325 3.55 -21.75 -0.87
N ILE A 326 4.22 -21.71 -2.00
CA ILE A 326 5.67 -21.81 -2.11
C ILE A 326 6.16 -20.72 -3.04
N GLY A 327 7.19 -20.01 -2.63
CA GLY A 327 7.81 -18.97 -3.42
C GLY A 327 9.32 -19.05 -3.34
N THR A 328 9.98 -18.88 -4.47
CA THR A 328 11.43 -18.77 -4.54
C THR A 328 11.82 -17.42 -5.12
N ASN A 329 12.91 -16.87 -4.63
CA ASN A 329 13.48 -15.64 -5.16
C ASN A 329 14.99 -15.82 -5.31
N ARG A 330 15.51 -15.40 -6.44
CA ARG A 330 16.94 -15.22 -6.68
C ARG A 330 17.19 -13.76 -7.01
N GLN A 331 18.22 -13.19 -6.44
CA GLN A 331 18.65 -11.82 -6.72
C GLN A 331 20.17 -11.77 -6.78
N ASP A 332 20.67 -11.24 -7.88
CA ASP A 332 22.09 -10.94 -8.07
C ASP A 332 22.23 -9.42 -8.22
N SER A 333 23.21 -8.83 -7.56
CA SER A 333 23.49 -7.39 -7.68
C SER A 333 24.99 -7.13 -7.70
N HIS A 334 25.37 -6.13 -8.47
CA HIS A 334 26.73 -5.63 -8.55
C HIS A 334 26.72 -4.16 -8.18
N GLU A 335 27.68 -3.76 -7.39
CA GLU A 335 27.90 -2.37 -7.00
C GLU A 335 29.37 -2.03 -7.21
N ARG A 336 29.62 -0.90 -7.82
CA ARG A 336 30.94 -0.31 -7.97
C ARG A 336 30.92 1.04 -7.26
N LEU A 337 31.84 1.23 -6.34
CA LEU A 337 32.03 2.47 -5.61
C LEU A 337 33.46 2.96 -5.83
N GLU A 338 33.59 4.17 -6.30
CA GLU A 338 34.86 4.89 -6.39
C GLU A 338 34.82 6.08 -5.43
N THR A 339 35.83 6.24 -4.61
CA THR A 339 35.91 7.31 -3.63
C THR A 339 37.30 7.94 -3.68
N GLU A 340 37.32 9.25 -3.86
CA GLU A 340 38.51 10.07 -3.69
C GLU A 340 38.29 10.95 -2.47
N SER A 341 39.22 10.96 -1.56
CA SER A 341 39.11 11.72 -0.31
C SER A 341 40.45 12.34 0.08
N SER A 342 40.39 13.54 0.64
CA SER A 342 41.54 14.24 1.20
C SER A 342 41.29 14.63 2.64
N ILE A 343 42.33 14.58 3.42
CA ILE A 343 42.34 14.99 4.82
C ILE A 343 43.46 16.02 5.07
N MET A 344 43.07 17.11 5.69
CA MET A 344 44.02 18.14 6.11
C MET A 344 43.96 18.23 7.65
N ARG A 345 45.10 17.96 8.27
CA ARG A 345 45.29 18.09 9.72
C ARG A 345 46.11 19.31 10.04
N PRO A 346 45.92 19.98 11.22
CA PRO A 346 46.72 21.13 11.60
C PRO A 346 48.21 20.82 11.62
N GLY A 347 48.99 21.60 10.88
CA GLY A 347 50.45 21.44 10.82
C GLY A 347 50.96 20.26 9.99
N GLN A 348 50.13 19.58 9.27
CA GLN A 348 50.47 18.48 8.34
C GLN A 348 50.14 18.84 6.91
N ASN A 349 50.77 18.15 5.95
CA ASN A 349 50.41 18.25 4.55
C ASN A 349 49.08 17.55 4.32
N GLU A 350 48.40 17.97 3.25
CA GLU A 350 47.17 17.28 2.78
C GLU A 350 47.51 15.85 2.36
N GLU A 351 46.74 14.88 2.84
CA GLU A 351 46.85 13.47 2.50
C GLU A 351 45.63 13.10 1.62
N THR A 352 45.88 12.64 0.41
CA THR A 352 44.84 12.19 -0.50
C THR A 352 44.82 10.66 -0.60
N THR A 353 43.64 10.06 -0.57
CA THR A 353 43.47 8.62 -0.67
C THR A 353 42.41 8.34 -1.73
N VAL A 354 42.73 7.47 -2.68
CA VAL A 354 41.79 6.94 -3.67
C VAL A 354 41.45 5.49 -3.31
N THR A 355 40.17 5.20 -3.25
CA THR A 355 39.67 3.84 -3.03
C THR A 355 38.69 3.48 -4.11
N ALA A 356 38.74 2.26 -4.61
CA ALA A 356 37.74 1.69 -5.49
C ALA A 356 37.28 0.36 -4.92
N SER A 357 35.98 0.15 -4.81
CA SER A 357 35.44 -1.14 -4.41
C SER A 357 34.45 -1.68 -5.45
N THR A 358 34.48 -2.98 -5.64
CA THR A 358 33.45 -3.70 -6.40
C THR A 358 32.86 -4.75 -5.49
N LYS A 359 31.53 -4.74 -5.37
CA LYS A 359 30.80 -5.69 -4.55
C LYS A 359 29.80 -6.45 -5.41
N ALA A 360 29.95 -7.77 -5.45
CA ALA A 360 28.98 -8.66 -6.05
C ALA A 360 28.21 -9.38 -4.94
N THR A 361 26.91 -9.26 -4.93
CA THR A 361 26.05 -9.96 -3.98
C THR A 361 25.12 -10.89 -4.73
N THR A 362 25.13 -12.15 -4.35
CA THR A 362 24.27 -13.19 -4.88
C THR A 362 23.37 -13.71 -3.75
N SER A 363 22.08 -13.68 -3.97
CA SER A 363 21.10 -14.36 -3.12
C SER A 363 20.55 -15.54 -3.93
N PRO A 364 21.26 -16.69 -3.95
CA PRO A 364 20.96 -17.77 -4.88
C PRO A 364 19.60 -18.40 -4.63
N PHE A 365 19.15 -18.36 -3.38
CA PHE A 365 17.91 -19.01 -3.03
C PHE A 365 17.26 -18.38 -1.79
N ARG A 366 16.06 -17.85 -2.00
CA ARG A 366 15.14 -17.52 -0.89
C ARG A 366 13.90 -18.38 -1.06
N LEU A 367 13.61 -19.19 -0.06
CA LEU A 367 12.41 -20.03 -0.03
C LEU A 367 11.41 -19.45 0.97
N ASN A 368 10.20 -19.22 0.50
CA ASN A 368 9.06 -18.91 1.37
C ASN A 368 8.03 -20.03 1.18
N ALA A 369 7.66 -20.70 2.25
CA ALA A 369 6.60 -21.70 2.25
C ALA A 369 5.53 -21.26 3.25
N GLY A 370 4.28 -21.48 2.91
CA GLY A 370 3.15 -21.12 3.76
C GLY A 370 2.03 -22.14 3.67
N PHE A 371 1.38 -22.38 4.80
CA PHE A 371 0.18 -23.18 4.88
C PHE A 371 -0.84 -22.43 5.73
N ARG A 372 -2.10 -22.41 5.28
CA ARG A 372 -3.22 -21.83 6.01
C ARG A 372 -4.43 -22.73 5.92
N ALA A 373 -5.01 -23.03 7.07
CA ALA A 373 -6.30 -23.70 7.20
C ALA A 373 -7.29 -22.77 7.89
N ASN A 374 -8.46 -22.55 7.27
CA ASN A 374 -9.54 -21.75 7.85
C ASN A 374 -10.78 -22.64 7.99
N TYR A 375 -11.34 -22.71 9.18
CA TYR A 375 -12.61 -23.39 9.44
C TYR A 375 -13.63 -22.40 10.01
N ASP A 376 -14.78 -22.25 9.34
CA ASP A 376 -15.87 -21.39 9.75
C ASP A 376 -17.07 -22.25 10.12
N TRP A 377 -17.44 -22.26 11.39
CA TRP A 377 -18.70 -22.89 11.81
C TRP A 377 -19.92 -21.99 11.56
N ARG A 378 -19.69 -20.66 11.47
CA ARG A 378 -20.70 -19.66 11.17
C ARG A 378 -20.03 -18.44 10.51
N ARG A 379 -20.74 -17.69 9.68
CA ARG A 379 -20.24 -16.45 9.07
C ARG A 379 -19.71 -15.49 10.15
N GLY A 380 -18.45 -15.10 10.02
CA GLY A 380 -17.75 -14.23 10.97
C GLY A 380 -17.28 -14.92 12.25
N CYS A 381 -17.46 -16.25 12.36
CA CYS A 381 -16.97 -17.05 13.49
C CYS A 381 -16.21 -18.25 12.96
N GLY A 382 -14.94 -18.32 13.28
CA GLY A 382 -14.07 -19.37 12.75
C GLY A 382 -12.70 -19.38 13.41
N VAL A 383 -11.94 -20.40 13.08
CA VAL A 383 -10.54 -20.55 13.45
C VAL A 383 -9.68 -20.57 12.20
N THR A 384 -8.53 -19.91 12.27
CA THR A 384 -7.50 -19.94 11.25
C THR A 384 -6.20 -20.41 11.86
N VAL A 385 -5.60 -21.45 11.32
CA VAL A 385 -4.24 -21.87 11.64
C VAL A 385 -3.35 -21.49 10.46
N LYS A 386 -2.23 -20.89 10.75
CA LYS A 386 -1.26 -20.43 9.75
C LYS A 386 0.14 -20.89 10.17
N TYR A 387 0.86 -21.43 9.21
CA TYR A 387 2.29 -21.68 9.30
C TYR A 387 3.00 -20.99 8.16
N THR A 388 4.13 -20.37 8.45
CA THR A 388 5.00 -19.80 7.43
C THR A 388 6.45 -20.12 7.76
N MET A 389 7.20 -20.51 6.74
CA MET A 389 8.62 -20.72 6.76
C MET A 389 9.26 -19.77 5.76
N ARG A 390 10.36 -19.16 6.15
CA ARG A 390 11.22 -18.36 5.27
C ARG A 390 12.65 -18.81 5.48
N ASN A 391 13.30 -19.19 4.40
CA ASN A 391 14.75 -19.41 4.35
C ASN A 391 15.34 -18.40 3.35
N SER A 392 16.39 -17.71 3.73
CA SER A 392 17.08 -16.73 2.88
C SER A 392 18.57 -16.87 3.07
N GLU A 393 19.25 -17.22 2.02
CA GLU A 393 20.71 -17.26 1.97
C GLU A 393 21.21 -16.18 1.06
N SER A 394 22.33 -15.55 1.41
CA SER A 394 23.04 -14.64 0.52
C SER A 394 24.53 -14.68 0.78
N SER A 395 25.29 -14.48 -0.27
CA SER A 395 26.75 -14.30 -0.20
C SER A 395 27.15 -13.03 -0.94
N SER A 396 28.18 -12.38 -0.46
CA SER A 396 28.76 -11.22 -1.15
C SER A 396 30.28 -11.31 -1.16
N TYR A 397 30.86 -10.97 -2.29
CA TYR A 397 32.29 -10.82 -2.47
C TYR A 397 32.56 -9.34 -2.72
N GLU A 398 33.44 -8.76 -1.96
CA GLU A 398 33.89 -7.38 -2.08
C GLU A 398 35.40 -7.37 -2.34
N ASN A 399 35.79 -6.74 -3.44
CA ASN A 399 37.19 -6.44 -3.75
C ASN A 399 37.37 -4.94 -3.50
N LEU A 400 38.32 -4.60 -2.65
CA LEU A 400 38.67 -3.23 -2.29
C LEU A 400 40.10 -2.96 -2.75
N PHE A 401 40.27 -1.97 -3.61
CA PHE A 401 41.55 -1.43 -4.00
C PHE A 401 41.81 -0.11 -3.28
N ARG A 402 43.01 0.02 -2.70
CA ARG A 402 43.51 1.28 -2.14
C ARG A 402 44.84 1.58 -2.80
N GLU A 403 45.01 2.79 -3.31
CA GLU A 403 46.25 3.22 -3.94
C GLU A 403 47.48 3.10 -3.00
N SER A 404 47.27 3.29 -1.69
CA SER A 404 48.32 3.20 -0.67
C SER A 404 48.74 1.77 -0.31
N SER A 405 47.93 0.75 -0.61
CA SER A 405 48.26 -0.64 -0.19
C SER A 405 48.85 -1.52 -1.29
N GLY A 406 48.75 -1.10 -2.56
CA GLY A 406 49.30 -1.83 -3.72
C GLY A 406 48.59 -3.12 -4.09
N ASP A 407 48.06 -3.88 -3.12
CA ASP A 407 47.34 -5.12 -3.34
C ASP A 407 45.83 -4.98 -3.06
N PRO A 408 44.98 -5.63 -3.86
CA PRO A 408 43.55 -5.61 -3.57
C PRO A 408 43.23 -6.41 -2.29
N LEU A 409 42.42 -5.80 -1.43
CA LEU A 409 41.83 -6.45 -0.26
C LEU A 409 40.52 -7.09 -0.67
N TYR A 410 40.16 -8.22 -0.11
CA TYR A 410 38.89 -8.87 -0.40
C TYR A 410 38.20 -9.33 0.89
N ASN A 411 36.88 -9.18 0.91
CA ASN A 411 36.02 -9.69 1.97
C ASN A 411 34.99 -10.65 1.36
N HIS A 412 34.73 -11.73 2.06
CA HIS A 412 33.67 -12.66 1.72
C HIS A 412 32.67 -12.74 2.86
N SER A 413 31.42 -12.33 2.61
CA SER A 413 30.34 -12.44 3.59
C SER A 413 29.32 -13.45 3.15
N ALA A 414 28.89 -14.31 4.07
CA ALA A 414 27.80 -15.25 3.88
C ALA A 414 26.81 -15.11 5.03
N ASN A 415 25.53 -15.04 4.71
CA ASN A 415 24.49 -15.03 5.73
C ASN A 415 23.36 -16.02 5.39
N SER A 416 22.76 -16.58 6.43
CA SER A 416 21.54 -17.36 6.35
C SER A 416 20.54 -16.91 7.40
N ASP A 417 19.25 -16.88 7.04
CA ASP A 417 18.14 -16.46 7.88
C ASP A 417 16.98 -17.44 7.70
N LEU A 418 16.81 -18.32 8.66
CA LEU A 418 15.72 -19.30 8.71
C LEU A 418 14.69 -18.85 9.74
N GLN A 419 13.47 -18.64 9.29
CA GLN A 419 12.36 -18.23 10.14
C GLN A 419 11.17 -19.15 10.01
N HIS A 420 10.62 -19.58 11.15
CA HIS A 420 9.37 -20.31 11.27
C HIS A 420 8.36 -19.47 12.07
N ASN A 421 7.13 -19.44 11.62
CA ASN A 421 6.04 -18.78 12.37
C ASN A 421 4.80 -19.65 12.29
N ILE A 422 4.26 -20.02 13.45
CA ILE A 422 2.97 -20.71 13.59
C ILE A 422 2.03 -19.82 14.37
N SER A 423 0.79 -19.67 13.90
CA SER A 423 -0.23 -18.91 14.63
C SER A 423 -1.61 -19.55 14.49
N ALA A 424 -2.44 -19.35 15.52
CA ALA A 424 -3.85 -19.70 15.54
C ALA A 424 -4.66 -18.44 15.83
N ASN A 425 -5.67 -18.17 15.03
CA ASN A 425 -6.56 -17.03 15.17
C ASN A 425 -7.99 -17.51 15.36
N LEU A 426 -8.61 -17.14 16.46
CA LEU A 426 -10.02 -17.36 16.75
C LEU A 426 -10.78 -16.07 16.56
N LYS A 427 -11.79 -16.08 15.68
CA LYS A 427 -12.65 -14.93 15.40
C LYS A 427 -14.10 -15.25 15.81
N PHE A 428 -14.69 -14.34 16.51
CA PHE A 428 -16.09 -14.36 16.87
C PHE A 428 -16.77 -13.06 16.48
N ARG A 429 -17.99 -13.14 15.92
CA ARG A 429 -18.81 -11.99 15.59
C ARG A 429 -20.28 -12.27 15.92
N ASP A 430 -20.94 -11.36 16.57
CA ASP A 430 -22.39 -11.41 16.81
C ASP A 430 -23.18 -11.40 15.48
N LYS A 431 -24.33 -12.08 15.45
CA LYS A 431 -25.22 -12.15 14.27
C LYS A 431 -25.60 -10.78 13.72
N ASN A 432 -25.87 -9.83 14.60
CA ASN A 432 -26.24 -8.47 14.27
C ASN A 432 -25.03 -7.53 14.02
N ARG A 433 -23.81 -8.07 14.10
CA ARG A 433 -22.57 -7.32 13.99
C ARG A 433 -22.46 -6.13 14.98
N LYS A 434 -23.13 -6.22 16.13
CA LYS A 434 -23.02 -5.22 17.19
C LYS A 434 -21.67 -5.27 17.88
N TRP A 435 -21.13 -6.46 18.07
CA TRP A 435 -19.81 -6.68 18.67
C TRP A 435 -19.11 -7.91 18.08
N GLY A 436 -17.82 -8.01 18.31
CA GLY A 436 -16.98 -9.13 17.93
C GLY A 436 -15.73 -9.18 18.77
N ALA A 437 -15.07 -10.35 18.75
CA ALA A 437 -13.79 -10.56 19.40
C ALA A 437 -12.87 -11.34 18.48
N LYS A 438 -11.57 -11.08 18.61
CA LYS A 438 -10.51 -11.77 17.91
C LYS A 438 -9.42 -12.09 18.92
N ILE A 439 -8.91 -13.32 18.90
CA ILE A 439 -7.72 -13.72 19.66
C ILE A 439 -6.80 -14.44 18.68
N GLU A 440 -5.57 -13.96 18.58
CA GLU A 440 -4.52 -14.61 17.83
C GLU A 440 -3.35 -14.93 18.76
N THR A 441 -2.89 -16.17 18.76
CA THR A 441 -1.70 -16.59 19.49
C THR A 441 -0.74 -17.26 18.53
N GLY A 442 0.55 -17.07 18.74
CA GLY A 442 1.55 -17.65 17.87
C GLY A 442 2.93 -17.68 18.48
N TYR A 443 3.79 -18.41 17.78
CA TYR A 443 5.19 -18.52 18.10
C TYR A 443 6.01 -18.34 16.81
N MET A 444 7.03 -17.51 16.89
CA MET A 444 8.03 -17.31 15.85
C MET A 444 9.37 -17.77 16.37
N PHE A 445 10.03 -18.59 15.59
CA PHE A 445 11.44 -18.97 15.77
C PHE A 445 12.25 -18.45 14.59
N ARG A 446 13.43 -17.92 14.86
CA ARG A 446 14.38 -17.44 13.87
C ARG A 446 15.78 -17.87 14.22
N ASP A 447 16.48 -18.42 13.26
CA ASP A 447 17.88 -18.76 13.28
C ASP A 447 18.60 -17.92 12.23
N TYR A 448 19.58 -17.15 12.66
CA TYR A 448 20.32 -16.22 11.82
C TYR A 448 21.81 -16.40 12.06
N ASN A 449 22.54 -16.66 10.97
CA ASN A 449 23.98 -16.79 10.95
C ASN A 449 24.52 -15.81 9.93
N ASP A 450 25.46 -14.98 10.36
CA ASP A 450 26.21 -14.05 9.53
C ASP A 450 27.69 -14.22 9.79
N ARG A 451 28.46 -14.44 8.72
CA ARG A 451 29.91 -14.67 8.79
C ARG A 451 30.60 -13.88 7.68
N THR A 452 31.56 -13.10 8.07
CA THR A 452 32.44 -12.38 7.16
C THR A 452 33.89 -12.82 7.37
N GLU A 453 34.52 -13.28 6.32
CA GLU A 453 35.94 -13.58 6.25
C GLU A 453 36.65 -12.38 5.60
N TYR A 454 37.59 -11.84 6.33
CA TYR A 454 38.40 -10.70 5.89
C TYR A 454 39.67 -11.15 5.22
N TRP A 455 40.23 -10.32 4.37
CA TRP A 455 41.56 -10.52 3.75
C TRP A 455 42.68 -10.80 4.81
N SER A 456 42.53 -10.32 6.02
CA SER A 456 43.44 -10.59 7.13
C SER A 456 43.37 -12.04 7.67
N GLY A 457 42.39 -12.83 7.19
CA GLY A 457 42.08 -14.15 7.75
C GLY A 457 41.26 -14.12 9.03
N SER A 458 40.92 -12.93 9.54
CA SER A 458 40.02 -12.82 10.69
C SER A 458 38.58 -13.09 10.28
N ILE A 459 37.78 -13.54 11.24
CA ILE A 459 36.33 -13.83 11.04
C ILE A 459 35.53 -12.88 11.93
N GLY A 460 34.55 -12.23 11.36
CA GLY A 460 33.57 -11.45 12.09
C GLY A 460 32.14 -11.91 11.78
N GLY A 461 31.19 -11.47 12.56
CA GLY A 461 29.78 -11.77 12.34
C GLY A 461 29.03 -12.14 13.61
N MET A 462 27.90 -12.79 13.46
CA MET A 462 27.00 -13.10 14.56
C MET A 462 26.18 -14.35 14.30
N ASP A 463 26.14 -15.26 15.27
CA ASP A 463 25.16 -16.34 15.34
C ASP A 463 24.05 -15.92 16.31
N TYR A 464 22.80 -16.00 15.88
CA TYR A 464 21.67 -15.42 16.62
C TYR A 464 20.40 -16.22 16.47
N ASN A 465 19.85 -16.63 17.61
CA ASN A 465 18.57 -17.34 17.73
C ASN A 465 17.55 -16.45 18.44
N GLN A 466 16.34 -16.36 17.90
CA GLN A 466 15.25 -15.60 18.49
C GLN A 466 13.98 -16.42 18.55
N GLY A 467 13.41 -16.56 19.76
CA GLY A 467 12.06 -17.08 20.02
C GLY A 467 11.12 -15.94 20.37
N VAL A 468 9.94 -15.90 19.78
CA VAL A 468 8.90 -14.91 20.11
C VAL A 468 7.55 -15.59 20.27
N ALA A 469 7.06 -15.66 21.51
CA ALA A 469 5.69 -16.04 21.80
C ALA A 469 4.82 -14.77 21.88
N TYR A 470 3.67 -14.77 21.25
CA TYR A 470 2.77 -13.62 21.28
C TYR A 470 1.30 -14.01 21.37
N THR A 471 0.51 -13.14 21.99
CA THR A 471 -0.96 -13.21 21.98
C THR A 471 -1.53 -11.82 21.74
N ASP A 472 -2.41 -11.69 20.75
CA ASP A 472 -3.16 -10.47 20.39
C ASP A 472 -4.64 -10.72 20.62
N ALA A 473 -5.25 -10.01 21.56
CA ALA A 473 -6.66 -10.08 21.87
C ALA A 473 -7.33 -8.74 21.60
N MET A 474 -8.44 -8.74 20.86
CA MET A 474 -9.17 -7.54 20.50
C MET A 474 -10.68 -7.75 20.63
N VAL A 475 -11.36 -6.76 21.19
CA VAL A 475 -12.81 -6.63 21.18
C VAL A 475 -13.18 -5.41 20.33
N LEU A 476 -14.19 -5.56 19.51
CA LEU A 476 -14.69 -4.49 18.64
C LEU A 476 -16.22 -4.41 18.77
N GLY A 477 -16.76 -3.21 18.61
CA GLY A 477 -18.19 -3.01 18.75
C GLY A 477 -18.70 -1.80 17.98
N ASN A 478 -20.03 -1.78 17.79
CA ASN A 478 -20.75 -0.71 17.14
C ASN A 478 -21.89 -0.21 18.05
N LEU A 479 -21.97 1.10 18.21
CA LEU A 479 -22.98 1.80 18.99
C LEU A 479 -23.81 2.74 18.10
N PHE A 480 -24.94 3.24 18.63
CA PHE A 480 -25.78 4.26 17.98
C PHE A 480 -26.17 3.90 16.54
N LYS A 481 -26.74 2.70 16.33
CA LYS A 481 -27.11 2.18 14.98
C LYS A 481 -25.94 2.22 14.00
N ARG A 482 -24.72 1.87 14.48
CA ARG A 482 -23.45 1.86 13.74
C ARG A 482 -22.92 3.25 13.32
N LYS A 483 -23.38 4.31 13.98
CA LYS A 483 -22.76 5.64 13.79
C LYS A 483 -21.43 5.75 14.52
N MET A 484 -21.19 4.93 15.55
CA MET A 484 -19.94 4.87 16.31
C MET A 484 -19.43 3.43 16.34
N GLY A 485 -18.19 3.24 15.88
CA GLY A 485 -17.42 2.00 16.02
C GLY A 485 -16.29 2.18 17.01
N PHE A 486 -15.95 1.14 17.77
CA PHE A 486 -14.79 1.13 18.67
C PHE A 486 -14.05 -0.21 18.59
N SER A 487 -12.76 -0.18 18.91
CA SER A 487 -11.92 -1.35 19.11
C SER A 487 -11.03 -1.15 20.34
N ILE A 488 -10.87 -2.19 21.13
CA ILE A 488 -9.96 -2.22 22.27
C ILE A 488 -9.19 -3.54 22.18
N GLY A 489 -7.88 -3.46 22.19
CA GLY A 489 -7.03 -4.63 22.07
C GLY A 489 -5.78 -4.52 22.92
N VAL A 490 -5.19 -5.68 23.15
CA VAL A 490 -3.89 -5.81 23.81
C VAL A 490 -3.11 -6.93 23.15
N LYS A 491 -1.85 -6.67 22.84
CA LYS A 491 -0.91 -7.67 22.39
C LYS A 491 0.15 -7.86 23.47
N THR A 492 0.45 -9.10 23.81
CA THR A 492 1.59 -9.47 24.66
C THR A 492 2.62 -10.17 23.80
N GLU A 493 3.89 -9.88 24.04
CA GLU A 493 5.02 -10.54 23.40
C GLU A 493 6.05 -10.91 24.45
N TYR A 494 6.49 -12.15 24.45
CA TYR A 494 7.68 -12.60 25.16
C TYR A 494 8.74 -12.98 24.15
N VAL A 495 9.89 -12.34 24.26
CA VAL A 495 11.03 -12.48 23.35
C VAL A 495 12.18 -13.12 24.11
N ASP A 496 12.73 -14.19 23.57
CA ASP A 496 13.95 -14.86 24.05
C ASP A 496 14.99 -14.78 22.93
N ASN A 497 16.10 -14.10 23.20
CA ASN A 497 17.19 -13.89 22.26
C ASN A 497 18.47 -14.51 22.81
N LYS A 498 19.13 -15.32 21.98
CA LYS A 498 20.42 -15.93 22.28
C LYS A 498 21.33 -15.80 21.09
N GLY A 499 22.56 -15.39 21.35
CA GLY A 499 23.53 -15.25 20.30
C GLY A 499 24.96 -15.17 20.77
N VAL A 500 25.86 -15.20 19.82
CA VAL A 500 27.29 -15.05 20.02
C VAL A 500 27.85 -14.11 18.95
N ASP A 501 28.53 -13.07 19.39
CA ASP A 501 29.37 -12.24 18.53
C ASP A 501 30.64 -13.01 18.14
N LEU A 502 30.78 -13.36 16.88
CA LEU A 502 31.92 -14.13 16.39
C LEU A 502 33.24 -13.33 16.41
N THR A 503 33.16 -12.01 16.46
CA THR A 503 34.33 -11.11 16.50
C THR A 503 34.92 -11.04 17.89
N SER A 504 34.07 -10.88 18.91
CA SER A 504 34.51 -10.72 20.32
C SER A 504 34.27 -11.96 21.18
N SER A 505 33.57 -12.99 20.65
CA SER A 505 33.10 -14.15 21.40
C SER A 505 32.18 -13.80 22.58
N LYS A 506 31.55 -12.61 22.54
CA LYS A 506 30.65 -12.15 23.60
C LYS A 506 29.28 -12.79 23.42
N SER A 507 28.66 -13.28 24.49
CA SER A 507 27.28 -13.74 24.51
C SER A 507 26.31 -12.55 24.40
N LEU A 508 25.22 -12.73 23.61
CA LEU A 508 24.19 -11.74 23.32
C LEU A 508 22.83 -12.24 23.83
N ASP A 509 22.74 -12.55 25.11
CA ASP A 509 21.54 -13.15 25.70
C ASP A 509 20.69 -12.08 26.39
N TYR A 510 19.44 -11.92 25.95
CA TYR A 510 18.47 -11.08 26.65
C TYR A 510 17.02 -11.53 26.42
N ASN A 511 16.20 -11.33 27.44
CA ASN A 511 14.77 -11.61 27.41
C ASN A 511 13.97 -10.32 27.57
N GLU A 512 12.86 -10.21 26.86
CA GLU A 512 12.00 -9.03 26.91
C GLU A 512 10.53 -9.43 26.93
N PHE A 513 9.75 -8.79 27.79
CA PHE A 513 8.29 -8.89 27.80
C PHE A 513 7.67 -7.54 27.45
N ASN A 514 6.82 -7.54 26.44
CA ASN A 514 6.13 -6.35 25.96
C ASN A 514 4.63 -6.47 26.10
N LEU A 515 4.00 -5.45 26.67
CA LEU A 515 2.55 -5.24 26.69
C LEU A 515 2.21 -4.08 25.76
N VAL A 516 1.39 -4.35 24.73
CA VAL A 516 1.12 -3.45 23.61
C VAL A 516 -0.36 -3.18 23.49
N PRO A 517 -0.94 -2.23 24.25
CA PRO A 517 -2.36 -1.88 24.17
C PRO A 517 -2.68 -1.06 22.94
N MET A 518 -3.93 -1.18 22.46
CA MET A 518 -4.49 -0.39 21.36
C MET A 518 -5.95 -0.04 21.62
N VAL A 519 -6.35 1.18 21.24
CA VAL A 519 -7.73 1.66 21.30
C VAL A 519 -8.05 2.44 20.04
N GLY A 520 -9.20 2.19 19.43
CA GLY A 520 -9.66 2.92 18.25
C GLY A 520 -11.13 3.31 18.37
N ILE A 521 -11.48 4.50 17.90
CA ILE A 521 -12.84 5.03 17.84
C ILE A 521 -13.06 5.68 16.48
N SER A 522 -14.21 5.41 15.87
CA SER A 522 -14.68 6.08 14.66
C SER A 522 -16.15 6.49 14.85
N TRP A 523 -16.47 7.78 14.76
CA TRP A 523 -17.78 8.30 15.09
C TRP A 523 -18.29 9.32 14.06
N ILE A 524 -19.48 9.05 13.47
CA ILE A 524 -20.25 10.03 12.70
C ILE A 524 -21.19 10.76 13.68
N PHE A 525 -20.73 11.88 14.23
CA PHE A 525 -21.49 12.63 15.24
C PHE A 525 -22.49 13.62 14.60
N LEU A 526 -22.21 14.10 13.39
CA LEU A 526 -23.13 14.88 12.55
C LEU A 526 -23.19 14.25 11.14
N LYS A 527 -24.23 14.55 10.37
CA LYS A 527 -24.51 13.92 9.07
C LYS A 527 -23.31 13.86 8.13
N ASP A 528 -22.47 14.92 8.12
CA ASP A 528 -21.35 15.08 7.18
C ASP A 528 -19.98 15.11 7.89
N TYR A 529 -19.93 14.86 9.22
CA TYR A 529 -18.69 14.88 10.00
C TYR A 529 -18.38 13.52 10.60
N LYS A 530 -17.14 13.09 10.41
CA LYS A 530 -16.59 11.88 11.00
C LYS A 530 -15.36 12.22 11.84
N LEU A 531 -15.39 11.82 13.10
CA LEU A 531 -14.23 11.83 14.00
C LEU A 531 -13.62 10.44 14.04
N SER A 532 -12.32 10.33 13.91
CA SER A 532 -11.56 9.10 14.18
C SER A 532 -10.44 9.40 15.15
N SER A 533 -10.28 8.56 16.16
CA SER A 533 -9.18 8.69 17.12
C SER A 533 -8.62 7.31 17.42
N SER A 534 -7.31 7.22 17.57
CA SER A 534 -6.67 5.97 17.98
C SER A 534 -5.48 6.23 18.88
N TYR A 535 -5.30 5.31 19.82
CA TYR A 535 -4.06 5.11 20.55
C TYR A 535 -3.50 3.74 20.20
N ILE A 536 -2.25 3.71 19.76
CA ILE A 536 -1.56 2.48 19.35
C ILE A 536 -0.20 2.46 20.02
N CYS A 537 0.05 1.43 20.79
CA CYS A 537 1.38 1.08 21.27
C CYS A 537 2.02 0.09 20.30
N ARG A 538 3.32 0.16 20.08
CA ARG A 538 4.08 -0.77 19.22
C ARG A 538 5.42 -1.08 19.85
N SER A 539 5.73 -2.36 19.94
CA SER A 539 7.07 -2.85 20.24
C SER A 539 7.84 -3.05 18.94
N LYS A 540 9.09 -2.65 18.90
CA LYS A 540 9.99 -2.84 17.78
C LYS A 540 11.35 -3.32 18.29
N ARG A 541 11.75 -4.46 17.81
CA ARG A 541 13.04 -5.08 18.14
C ARG A 541 14.14 -4.49 17.27
N PRO A 542 15.41 -4.45 17.75
CA PRO A 542 16.53 -4.12 16.91
C PRO A 542 16.58 -5.04 15.69
N ARG A 543 16.99 -4.47 14.57
CA ARG A 543 17.25 -5.25 13.36
C ARG A 543 18.61 -5.90 13.47
N GLN A 544 18.84 -7.00 12.73
CA GLN A 544 20.13 -7.69 12.74
C GLN A 544 21.27 -6.80 12.30
N GLU A 545 21.09 -6.01 11.25
CA GLU A 545 22.06 -5.02 10.78
C GLU A 545 22.45 -3.99 11.87
N GLN A 546 21.56 -3.76 12.84
CA GLN A 546 21.79 -2.86 13.96
C GLN A 546 22.54 -3.55 15.10
N LEU A 547 22.37 -4.87 15.25
CA LEU A 547 23.01 -5.69 16.27
C LEU A 547 24.38 -6.21 15.83
N ASN A 548 24.56 -6.45 14.53
CA ASN A 548 25.77 -7.07 14.01
C ASN A 548 27.00 -6.20 14.25
N PRO A 549 28.00 -6.63 15.07
CA PRO A 549 29.21 -5.88 15.39
C PRO A 549 30.21 -5.78 14.24
N TYR A 550 29.91 -6.40 13.09
CA TYR A 550 30.73 -6.28 11.90
C TYR A 550 31.00 -4.80 11.59
N SER A 551 32.27 -4.47 11.37
CA SER A 551 32.73 -3.14 11.00
C SER A 551 33.05 -3.09 9.50
N ASP A 552 32.20 -2.39 8.74
CA ASP A 552 32.46 -2.07 7.35
C ASP A 552 33.53 -0.99 7.28
N THR A 553 34.72 -1.37 6.84
CA THR A 553 35.91 -0.52 6.69
C THR A 553 36.28 -0.28 5.23
N SER A 554 35.35 -0.51 4.29
CA SER A 554 35.53 -0.25 2.87
C SER A 554 35.93 1.21 2.59
N ASP A 555 35.34 2.14 3.33
CA ASP A 555 35.80 3.52 3.43
C ASP A 555 36.58 3.71 4.74
N PRO A 556 37.91 3.94 4.69
CA PRO A 556 38.76 4.02 5.88
C PRO A 556 38.43 5.21 6.80
N TYR A 557 37.77 6.22 6.26
CA TYR A 557 37.41 7.43 7.00
C TYR A 557 35.90 7.46 7.40
N ASN A 558 35.10 6.46 7.00
CA ASN A 558 33.68 6.37 7.32
C ASN A 558 33.28 4.93 7.68
N ILE A 559 33.69 4.47 8.84
CA ILE A 559 33.42 3.12 9.35
C ILE A 559 31.93 3.01 9.77
N LYS A 560 31.30 1.89 9.46
CA LYS A 560 29.95 1.55 9.92
C LYS A 560 29.99 0.26 10.71
N THR A 561 29.31 0.23 11.86
CA THR A 561 29.21 -0.95 12.71
C THR A 561 27.85 -1.02 13.40
N GLY A 562 27.36 -2.20 13.75
CA GLY A 562 26.21 -2.35 14.62
C GLY A 562 26.55 -2.23 16.10
N ASN A 563 25.55 -2.45 16.94
CA ASN A 563 25.69 -2.45 18.40
C ASN A 563 24.89 -3.61 19.00
N PRO A 564 25.56 -4.66 19.48
CA PRO A 564 24.89 -5.82 20.07
C PRO A 564 24.19 -5.54 21.40
N ASP A 565 24.50 -4.43 22.09
CA ASP A 565 23.90 -4.07 23.36
C ASP A 565 22.54 -3.31 23.23
N LEU A 566 22.00 -3.20 22.01
CA LEU A 566 20.73 -2.54 21.76
C LEU A 566 19.56 -3.29 22.39
N LYS A 567 18.67 -2.52 23.01
CA LYS A 567 17.39 -3.01 23.56
C LYS A 567 16.24 -2.65 22.64
N GLY A 568 15.17 -3.42 22.74
CA GLY A 568 13.92 -3.12 22.04
C GLY A 568 13.36 -1.75 22.41
N GLU A 569 12.59 -1.14 21.50
CA GLU A 569 11.92 0.14 21.74
C GLU A 569 10.40 -0.05 21.73
N VAL A 570 9.71 0.69 22.59
CA VAL A 570 8.26 0.75 22.64
C VAL A 570 7.81 2.15 22.28
N SER A 571 7.01 2.27 21.24
CA SER A 571 6.48 3.55 20.77
C SER A 571 5.00 3.70 21.10
N HIS A 572 4.58 4.88 21.51
CA HIS A 572 3.20 5.26 21.79
C HIS A 572 2.77 6.30 20.76
N SER A 573 1.66 6.06 20.10
CA SER A 573 1.10 6.93 19.07
C SER A 573 -0.35 7.26 19.38
N VAL A 574 -0.68 8.54 19.47
CA VAL A 574 -2.05 9.05 19.53
C VAL A 574 -2.35 9.78 18.24
N SER A 575 -3.45 9.46 17.60
CA SER A 575 -3.91 10.17 16.42
C SER A 575 -5.38 10.58 16.54
N CYS A 576 -5.72 11.72 15.93
CA CYS A 576 -7.08 12.24 15.85
C CYS A 576 -7.29 12.81 14.44
N GLY A 577 -8.35 12.39 13.78
CA GLY A 577 -8.74 12.85 12.46
C GLY A 577 -10.18 13.35 12.45
N LEU A 578 -10.39 14.55 11.92
CA LEU A 578 -11.70 15.14 11.66
C LEU A 578 -11.90 15.26 10.16
N GLN A 579 -12.90 14.59 9.64
CA GLN A 579 -13.28 14.62 8.23
C GLN A 579 -14.64 15.28 8.08
N ARG A 580 -14.76 16.17 7.09
CA ARG A 580 -16.03 16.73 6.64
C ARG A 580 -16.24 16.43 5.17
N ASN A 581 -17.41 15.92 4.81
CA ASN A 581 -17.84 15.76 3.43
C ASN A 581 -18.71 16.98 3.05
N PHE A 582 -18.47 17.53 1.87
CA PHE A 582 -19.19 18.69 1.37
C PHE A 582 -20.09 18.26 0.20
N LYS A 583 -21.18 19.00 0.03
CA LYS A 583 -22.09 18.85 -1.11
C LYS A 583 -21.83 19.89 -2.20
N VAL A 584 -20.65 20.49 -2.19
CA VAL A 584 -20.22 21.50 -3.16
C VAL A 584 -19.53 20.80 -4.32
N LYS A 585 -19.85 21.17 -5.56
CA LYS A 585 -19.33 20.50 -6.77
C LYS A 585 -17.82 20.35 -6.81
N TRP A 586 -17.11 21.41 -6.42
CA TRP A 586 -15.65 21.47 -6.55
C TRP A 586 -14.88 20.95 -5.32
N LEU A 587 -15.52 20.86 -4.14
CA LEU A 587 -14.89 20.35 -2.90
C LEU A 587 -15.71 19.21 -2.33
N ASN A 588 -15.18 17.99 -2.42
CA ASN A 588 -15.88 16.79 -1.95
C ASN A 588 -15.60 16.50 -0.47
N GLN A 589 -14.35 16.71 -0.03
CA GLN A 589 -13.92 16.30 1.29
C GLN A 589 -12.78 17.18 1.79
N LEU A 590 -12.81 17.49 3.07
CA LEU A 590 -11.70 18.07 3.81
C LEU A 590 -11.40 17.18 5.03
N THR A 591 -10.13 16.90 5.28
CA THR A 591 -9.68 16.11 6.42
C THR A 591 -8.55 16.82 7.12
N VAL A 592 -8.67 16.97 8.43
CA VAL A 592 -7.58 17.44 9.31
C VAL A 592 -7.17 16.25 10.16
N ASN A 593 -5.87 15.90 10.15
CA ASN A 593 -5.33 14.89 11.05
C ASN A 593 -4.25 15.53 11.92
N ALA A 594 -4.24 15.12 13.18
CA ALA A 594 -3.18 15.43 14.14
C ALA A 594 -2.66 14.12 14.74
N SER A 595 -1.35 13.99 14.91
CA SER A 595 -0.76 12.87 15.64
C SER A 595 0.36 13.34 16.56
N TYR A 596 0.55 12.57 17.63
CA TYR A 596 1.67 12.68 18.53
C TYR A 596 2.24 11.28 18.77
N ASP A 597 3.52 11.13 18.49
CA ASP A 597 4.26 9.88 18.63
C ASP A 597 5.39 10.11 19.61
N VAL A 598 5.62 9.15 20.51
CA VAL A 598 6.74 9.17 21.46
C VAL A 598 7.34 7.77 21.59
N THR A 599 8.65 7.70 21.52
CA THR A 599 9.44 6.48 21.69
C THR A 599 10.50 6.77 22.74
N PRO A 600 10.27 6.37 24.00
CA PRO A 600 11.32 6.35 25.02
C PRO A 600 12.40 5.36 24.59
N ASN A 601 13.66 5.68 24.88
CA ASN A 601 14.78 4.80 24.58
C ASN A 601 14.90 4.40 23.10
N ALA A 602 14.61 5.36 22.19
CA ALA A 602 14.56 5.12 20.74
C ALA A 602 15.93 4.70 20.18
N ILE A 603 15.94 3.71 19.31
CA ILE A 603 17.14 3.29 18.59
C ILE A 603 17.42 4.31 17.48
N GLN A 604 18.56 4.97 17.56
CA GLN A 604 19.00 5.95 16.56
C GLN A 604 20.42 5.66 16.08
N ARG A 605 20.68 6.09 14.87
CA ARG A 605 22.00 6.07 14.28
C ARG A 605 22.83 7.22 14.85
N ILE A 606 23.98 6.91 15.40
CA ILE A 606 24.90 7.86 16.04
C ILE A 606 26.26 7.79 15.35
N SER A 607 26.81 8.94 15.05
CA SER A 607 28.13 9.09 14.46
C SER A 607 29.05 9.84 15.44
N THR A 608 30.25 9.35 15.56
CA THR A 608 31.39 9.99 16.30
C THR A 608 32.57 10.12 15.36
N VAL A 609 33.46 11.05 15.65
CA VAL A 609 34.72 11.22 14.91
C VAL A 609 35.86 11.19 15.91
N ASN A 610 36.90 10.42 15.60
CA ASN A 610 38.12 10.33 16.41
C ASN A 610 39.16 11.42 16.02
N GLU A 611 40.31 11.44 16.69
CA GLU A 611 41.41 12.39 16.46
C GLU A 611 41.98 12.28 15.01
N ASP A 612 41.94 11.10 14.43
CA ASP A 612 42.40 10.86 13.05
C ASP A 612 41.35 11.28 11.97
N ASN A 613 40.27 11.94 12.39
CA ASN A 613 39.16 12.33 11.55
C ASN A 613 38.41 11.13 10.92
N VAL A 614 38.51 9.95 11.55
CA VAL A 614 37.74 8.78 11.15
C VAL A 614 36.35 8.83 11.79
N ARG A 615 35.32 8.85 10.98
CA ARG A 615 33.93 8.82 11.44
C ARG A 615 33.48 7.38 11.63
N THR A 616 33.13 7.03 12.86
CA THR A 616 32.43 5.77 13.15
C THR A 616 30.93 6.01 13.29
N THR A 617 30.15 5.27 12.58
CA THR A 617 28.69 5.32 12.64
C THR A 617 28.16 3.99 13.20
N SER A 618 27.42 4.07 14.29
CA SER A 618 26.80 2.92 14.95
C SER A 618 25.36 3.23 15.35
N TYR A 619 24.75 2.38 16.15
CA TYR A 619 23.40 2.55 16.68
C TYR A 619 23.44 2.63 18.21
N ALA A 620 22.56 3.44 18.78
CA ALA A 620 22.40 3.54 20.23
C ALA A 620 20.93 3.73 20.60
N ASN A 621 20.55 3.23 21.77
CA ASN A 621 19.32 3.65 22.41
C ASN A 621 19.53 5.05 22.98
N ILE A 622 18.88 6.05 22.41
CA ILE A 622 18.90 7.44 22.90
C ILE A 622 17.84 7.66 23.99
N GLY A 623 17.85 8.80 24.63
CA GLY A 623 16.91 9.12 25.69
C GLY A 623 15.45 9.07 25.23
N ARG A 624 15.10 9.84 24.19
CA ARG A 624 13.70 9.93 23.72
C ARG A 624 13.64 10.50 22.31
N HIS A 625 12.75 9.93 21.52
CA HIS A 625 12.27 10.55 20.29
C HIS A 625 10.79 10.88 20.42
N SER A 626 10.38 12.10 20.10
CA SER A 626 8.97 12.48 19.99
C SER A 626 8.71 13.24 18.70
N SER A 627 7.55 13.03 18.11
CA SER A 627 7.11 13.80 16.94
C SER A 627 5.64 14.19 17.04
N SER A 628 5.33 15.42 16.68
CA SER A 628 3.96 15.90 16.47
C SER A 628 3.76 16.23 15.01
N SER A 629 2.64 15.84 14.44
CA SER A 629 2.29 16.19 13.06
C SER A 629 0.86 16.67 12.94
N VAL A 630 0.64 17.63 12.04
CA VAL A 630 -0.68 18.10 11.63
C VAL A 630 -0.72 18.07 10.11
N SER A 631 -1.77 17.51 9.55
CA SER A 631 -1.99 17.47 8.10
C SER A 631 -3.39 17.95 7.74
N LEU A 632 -3.48 18.65 6.62
CA LEU A 632 -4.72 19.08 5.97
C LEU A 632 -4.77 18.43 4.59
N ALA A 633 -5.81 17.65 4.32
CA ALA A 633 -6.03 17.01 3.03
C ALA A 633 -7.38 17.41 2.45
N GLY A 634 -7.40 17.79 1.18
CA GLY A 634 -8.59 18.16 0.41
C GLY A 634 -8.76 17.29 -0.83
N LYS A 635 -10.00 16.84 -1.09
CA LYS A 635 -10.40 16.21 -2.34
C LYS A 635 -11.29 17.15 -3.13
N PHE A 636 -10.84 17.50 -4.32
CA PHE A 636 -11.51 18.45 -5.21
C PHE A 636 -11.91 17.74 -6.50
N ARG A 637 -13.09 18.07 -7.01
CA ARG A 637 -13.58 17.63 -8.31
C ARG A 637 -14.22 18.82 -9.03
N PRO A 638 -13.41 19.71 -9.63
CA PRO A 638 -13.92 20.88 -10.32
C PRO A 638 -14.91 20.55 -11.44
N THR A 639 -14.68 19.44 -12.12
CA THR A 639 -15.54 18.84 -13.15
C THR A 639 -15.57 17.33 -13.00
N ASP A 640 -16.48 16.64 -13.69
CA ASP A 640 -16.55 15.17 -13.68
C ASP A 640 -15.32 14.51 -14.31
N LYS A 641 -14.50 15.29 -15.03
CA LYS A 641 -13.29 14.83 -15.72
C LYS A 641 -12.00 15.12 -14.94
N ILE A 642 -12.08 15.87 -13.83
CA ILE A 642 -10.90 16.31 -13.08
C ILE A 642 -11.05 15.88 -11.62
N ASP A 643 -10.17 15.03 -11.15
CA ASP A 643 -10.01 14.68 -9.75
C ASP A 643 -8.66 15.23 -9.26
N LEU A 644 -8.68 16.00 -8.16
CA LEU A 644 -7.50 16.59 -7.53
C LEU A 644 -7.48 16.29 -6.05
N ASN A 645 -6.38 15.73 -5.55
CA ASN A 645 -6.13 15.50 -4.13
C ASN A 645 -4.90 16.31 -3.71
N VAL A 646 -5.03 17.13 -2.69
CA VAL A 646 -3.92 17.93 -2.14
C VAL A 646 -3.81 17.64 -0.67
N GLN A 647 -2.60 17.38 -0.21
CA GLN A 647 -2.29 17.21 1.21
C GLN A 647 -1.07 18.05 1.57
N VAL A 648 -1.21 18.86 2.59
CA VAL A 648 -0.11 19.59 3.23
C VAL A 648 0.07 19.06 4.63
N SER A 649 1.30 18.82 5.05
CA SER A 649 1.57 18.44 6.43
C SER A 649 2.78 19.17 7.01
N HIS A 650 2.71 19.41 8.30
CA HIS A 650 3.81 19.90 9.12
C HIS A 650 4.12 18.86 10.19
N ARG A 651 5.41 18.59 10.39
CA ARG A 651 5.91 17.72 11.44
C ARG A 651 7.00 18.42 12.23
N ARG A 652 6.93 18.29 13.55
CA ARG A 652 7.97 18.68 14.47
C ARG A 652 8.50 17.43 15.16
N SER A 653 9.81 17.15 15.00
CA SER A 653 10.53 16.02 15.62
C SER A 653 11.52 16.54 16.65
N ARG A 654 11.58 15.88 17.81
CA ARG A 654 12.49 16.20 18.91
C ARG A 654 13.22 14.94 19.36
N TYR A 655 14.55 15.03 19.42
CA TYR A 655 15.44 13.96 19.83
C TYR A 655 16.20 14.40 21.10
N GLU A 656 16.02 13.65 22.17
CA GLU A 656 16.74 13.82 23.42
C GLU A 656 17.79 12.72 23.50
N ILE A 657 19.06 13.08 23.40
CA ILE A 657 20.19 12.15 23.43
C ILE A 657 20.84 12.23 24.83
N TYR A 658 21.11 11.09 25.44
CA TYR A 658 21.75 11.04 26.76
C TYR A 658 23.09 11.77 26.71
N GLY A 659 23.28 12.77 27.61
CA GLY A 659 24.50 13.55 27.69
C GLY A 659 24.72 14.61 26.62
N GLU A 660 23.79 14.75 25.65
CA GLU A 660 23.90 15.74 24.58
C GLU A 660 22.74 16.75 24.59
N LYS A 661 22.90 17.78 23.76
CA LYS A 661 21.84 18.78 23.55
C LYS A 661 20.68 18.19 22.80
N THR A 662 19.46 18.50 23.25
CA THR A 662 18.22 18.15 22.54
C THR A 662 18.14 18.80 21.16
N ASN A 663 17.92 17.97 20.14
CA ASN A 663 17.73 18.44 18.77
C ASN A 663 16.24 18.50 18.40
N THR A 664 15.81 19.62 17.81
CA THR A 664 14.43 19.83 17.38
C THR A 664 14.41 20.29 15.92
N PHE A 665 13.57 19.63 15.10
CA PHE A 665 13.43 19.92 13.69
C PHE A 665 11.98 20.11 13.30
N ASN A 666 11.74 21.04 12.38
CA ASN A 666 10.45 21.22 11.71
C ASN A 666 10.58 20.85 10.24
N SER A 667 9.59 20.14 9.72
CA SER A 667 9.54 19.74 8.31
C SER A 667 8.15 19.95 7.75
N PHE A 668 8.08 20.34 6.48
CA PHE A 668 6.86 20.47 5.70
C PHE A 668 6.86 19.46 4.56
N SER A 669 5.70 18.97 4.20
CA SER A 669 5.51 18.20 2.98
C SER A 669 4.24 18.63 2.26
N LEU A 670 4.29 18.57 0.93
CA LEU A 670 3.16 18.77 0.03
C LEU A 670 3.07 17.54 -0.87
N SER A 671 1.88 16.98 -0.97
CA SER A 671 1.56 15.95 -1.95
C SER A 671 0.32 16.41 -2.72
N GLU A 672 0.44 16.43 -4.02
CA GLU A 672 -0.66 16.74 -4.94
C GLU A 672 -0.74 15.61 -5.97
N ASN A 673 -1.97 15.14 -6.24
CA ASN A 673 -2.24 14.17 -7.28
C ASN A 673 -3.46 14.64 -8.07
N ALA A 674 -3.26 14.86 -9.36
CA ALA A 674 -4.30 15.24 -10.29
C ALA A 674 -4.51 14.15 -11.34
N SER A 675 -5.76 13.98 -11.76
CA SER A 675 -6.15 13.07 -12.83
C SER A 675 -7.15 13.77 -13.74
N PHE A 676 -6.89 13.71 -15.04
CA PHE A 676 -7.67 14.34 -16.10
C PHE A 676 -8.16 13.26 -17.05
N ASP A 677 -9.47 13.10 -17.15
CA ASP A 677 -10.12 12.21 -18.11
C ASP A 677 -10.36 12.95 -19.43
N LEU A 678 -9.62 12.58 -20.48
CA LEU A 678 -9.78 13.13 -21.81
C LEU A 678 -10.85 12.37 -22.65
N GLY A 679 -11.50 11.34 -22.09
CA GLY A 679 -12.44 10.46 -22.78
C GLY A 679 -11.74 9.33 -23.53
N PHE A 680 -10.67 9.61 -24.26
CA PHE A 680 -9.89 8.60 -24.99
C PHE A 680 -8.66 8.10 -24.23
N ALA A 681 -8.18 8.84 -23.25
CA ALA A 681 -7.05 8.52 -22.39
C ALA A 681 -7.17 9.27 -21.06
N GLN A 682 -6.45 8.83 -20.05
CA GLN A 682 -6.31 9.49 -18.75
C GLN A 682 -4.91 10.08 -18.63
N VAL A 683 -4.82 11.34 -18.24
CA VAL A 683 -3.57 12.01 -17.87
C VAL A 683 -3.49 12.08 -16.36
N GLY A 684 -2.40 11.62 -15.80
CA GLY A 684 -2.09 11.71 -14.37
C GLY A 684 -0.90 12.63 -14.13
N GLN A 685 -0.98 13.41 -13.08
CA GLN A 685 0.12 14.22 -12.56
C GLN A 685 0.26 13.95 -11.06
N SER A 686 1.48 13.84 -10.58
CA SER A 686 1.77 13.89 -9.14
C SER A 686 2.87 14.90 -8.87
N LEU A 687 2.70 15.69 -7.82
CA LEU A 687 3.72 16.61 -7.30
C LEU A 687 3.97 16.24 -5.84
N LEU A 688 5.23 16.00 -5.51
CA LEU A 688 5.64 15.59 -4.17
C LEU A 688 6.80 16.47 -3.70
N MET A 689 6.55 17.26 -2.67
CA MET A 689 7.61 17.87 -1.87
C MET A 689 7.80 17.01 -0.63
N LEU A 690 8.91 16.30 -0.57
CA LEU A 690 9.22 15.41 0.54
C LEU A 690 9.49 16.23 1.82
N PRO A 691 9.14 15.70 3.00
CA PRO A 691 9.54 16.32 4.25
C PRO A 691 11.06 16.27 4.37
N THR A 692 11.65 17.28 4.98
CA THR A 692 13.05 17.25 5.40
C THR A 692 13.29 15.99 6.22
N GLY A 693 14.18 15.11 5.78
CA GLY A 693 14.61 13.93 6.55
C GLY A 693 15.36 14.40 7.79
N VAL A 694 15.00 13.84 8.95
CA VAL A 694 15.66 14.20 10.22
C VAL A 694 15.93 12.93 11.03
N THR A 695 17.09 12.89 11.65
CA THR A 695 17.48 11.88 12.65
C THR A 695 17.99 12.58 13.90
N ALA A 696 18.49 11.83 14.87
CA ALA A 696 19.04 12.39 16.09
C ALA A 696 20.20 13.38 15.80
N GLN A 697 21.03 13.09 14.80
CA GLN A 697 22.21 13.86 14.45
C GLN A 697 22.23 14.35 12.98
N SER A 698 21.18 14.17 12.20
CA SER A 698 21.18 14.62 10.81
C SER A 698 19.94 15.40 10.42
N LYS A 699 20.13 16.29 9.45
CA LYS A 699 19.08 17.06 8.81
C LYS A 699 19.35 17.15 7.31
N ASP A 700 18.36 16.72 6.52
CA ASP A 700 18.36 16.93 5.08
C ASP A 700 17.82 18.31 4.78
N LEU A 701 18.68 19.20 4.27
CA LEU A 701 18.38 20.63 4.14
C LEU A 701 17.63 20.97 2.83
N ARG A 702 17.68 20.09 1.84
CA ARG A 702 17.05 20.35 0.56
C ARG A 702 16.49 19.08 -0.03
N VAL A 703 15.19 19.14 -0.35
CA VAL A 703 14.54 18.17 -1.19
C VAL A 703 13.82 18.93 -2.28
N GLU A 704 14.23 18.73 -3.52
CA GLU A 704 13.57 19.32 -4.69
C GLU A 704 12.20 18.68 -4.88
N PRO A 705 11.17 19.45 -5.33
CA PRO A 705 9.87 18.87 -5.63
C PRO A 705 10.00 17.87 -6.77
N LEU A 706 9.41 16.70 -6.60
CA LEU A 706 9.34 15.66 -7.63
C LEU A 706 8.00 15.77 -8.34
N MET A 707 8.01 15.77 -9.66
CA MET A 707 6.79 15.78 -10.47
C MET A 707 6.81 14.63 -11.47
N ASP A 708 5.77 13.80 -11.41
CA ASP A 708 5.56 12.73 -12.37
C ASP A 708 4.38 13.05 -13.27
N LEU A 709 4.48 12.67 -14.53
CA LEU A 709 3.44 12.80 -15.53
C LEU A 709 3.18 11.44 -16.17
N THR A 710 1.91 11.10 -16.36
CA THR A 710 1.53 9.84 -16.98
C THR A 710 0.41 10.04 -17.99
N VAL A 711 0.44 9.27 -19.07
CA VAL A 711 -0.67 9.11 -20.01
C VAL A 711 -1.02 7.63 -20.08
N SER A 712 -2.24 7.28 -19.75
CA SER A 712 -2.69 5.89 -19.64
C SER A 712 -3.95 5.67 -20.49
N LYS A 713 -4.05 4.48 -21.08
CA LYS A 713 -5.23 4.04 -21.82
C LYS A 713 -5.53 2.56 -21.59
N TYR A 714 -6.81 2.24 -21.49
CA TYR A 714 -7.31 0.87 -21.45
C TYR A 714 -8.23 0.59 -22.60
N TRP A 715 -7.98 -0.49 -23.33
CA TRP A 715 -8.81 -0.97 -24.44
C TRP A 715 -9.67 -2.14 -23.95
N GLU A 716 -10.90 -1.87 -23.54
CA GLU A 716 -11.81 -2.83 -22.91
C GLU A 716 -12.03 -4.10 -23.74
N LYS A 717 -12.23 -3.97 -25.06
CA LYS A 717 -12.47 -5.11 -25.97
C LYS A 717 -11.26 -6.05 -26.07
N ALA A 718 -10.07 -5.52 -25.93
CA ALA A 718 -8.83 -6.29 -26.00
C ALA A 718 -8.33 -6.74 -24.61
N ASN A 719 -8.95 -6.28 -23.54
CA ASN A 719 -8.44 -6.42 -22.17
C ASN A 719 -6.95 -6.04 -22.03
N PHE A 720 -6.55 -5.00 -22.75
CA PHE A 720 -5.20 -4.51 -22.84
C PHE A 720 -5.11 -3.08 -22.30
N GLY A 721 -4.06 -2.77 -21.57
CA GLY A 721 -3.82 -1.43 -21.07
C GLY A 721 -2.36 -1.02 -21.20
N GLY A 722 -2.11 0.28 -21.29
CA GLY A 722 -0.76 0.82 -21.40
C GLY A 722 -0.66 2.20 -20.77
N THR A 723 0.53 2.49 -20.24
CA THR A 723 0.93 3.77 -19.64
C THR A 723 2.28 4.17 -20.18
N ILE A 724 2.40 5.42 -20.58
CA ILE A 724 3.68 6.10 -20.81
C ILE A 724 3.80 7.13 -19.70
N GLY A 725 4.95 7.18 -19.03
CA GLY A 725 5.18 8.11 -17.95
C GLY A 725 6.56 8.75 -17.98
N ILE A 726 6.63 9.88 -17.29
CA ILE A 726 7.86 10.61 -17.02
C ILE A 726 7.94 10.77 -15.51
N GLU A 727 8.92 10.16 -14.87
CA GLU A 727 9.26 10.41 -13.48
C GLU A 727 10.25 11.57 -13.38
N ASP A 728 10.12 12.37 -12.35
CA ASP A 728 10.91 13.59 -12.11
C ASP A 728 10.98 14.50 -13.34
N ALA A 729 9.81 14.86 -13.90
CA ALA A 729 9.70 15.67 -15.11
C ALA A 729 10.38 17.06 -14.99
N LEU A 730 10.55 17.56 -13.76
CA LEU A 730 11.12 18.91 -13.51
C LEU A 730 12.65 18.91 -13.60
N HIS A 731 13.33 17.80 -13.26
CA HIS A 731 14.78 17.81 -13.09
C HIS A 731 15.48 16.79 -13.99
N GLY A 732 16.49 17.23 -14.72
CA GLY A 732 17.41 16.32 -15.42
C GLY A 732 18.39 15.64 -14.47
N ARG A 733 18.67 16.27 -13.33
CA ARG A 733 19.45 15.76 -12.19
C ARG A 733 18.82 16.27 -10.90
N SER A 734 18.69 15.44 -9.91
CA SER A 734 18.14 15.79 -8.60
C SER A 734 19.25 15.91 -7.57
N TYR A 735 19.14 16.90 -6.68
CA TYR A 735 20.12 17.20 -5.66
C TYR A 735 19.51 17.09 -4.28
N MET A 736 20.27 16.49 -3.35
CA MET A 736 19.92 16.42 -1.94
C MET A 736 21.11 16.85 -1.12
N LYS A 737 20.90 17.78 -0.18
CA LYS A 737 21.91 18.16 0.82
C LYS A 737 21.55 17.53 2.16
N SER A 738 22.46 16.79 2.76
CA SER A 738 22.35 16.26 4.11
C SER A 738 23.44 16.86 5.00
N THR A 739 23.08 17.20 6.23
CA THR A 739 24.05 17.67 7.23
C THR A 739 24.00 16.73 8.43
N ILE A 740 25.10 16.15 8.80
CA ILE A 740 25.29 15.37 10.03
C ILE A 740 26.10 16.24 11.00
N PHE A 741 25.68 16.27 12.26
CA PHE A 741 26.31 17.11 13.28
C PHE A 741 26.36 16.42 14.64
N SER A 742 27.41 16.68 15.36
CA SER A 742 27.66 16.28 16.75
C SER A 742 28.47 17.37 17.44
N SER A 743 28.76 17.23 18.72
CA SER A 743 29.62 18.16 19.46
C SER A 743 31.05 18.21 18.88
N GLY A 744 31.53 17.11 18.30
CA GLY A 744 32.90 17.00 17.77
C GLY A 744 33.04 17.24 16.26
N PHE A 745 31.95 17.33 15.49
CA PHE A 745 32.06 17.52 14.04
C PHE A 745 30.78 18.01 13.37
N VAL A 746 30.92 18.57 12.16
CA VAL A 746 29.87 18.82 11.23
C VAL A 746 30.28 18.23 9.88
N GLN A 747 29.39 17.46 9.23
CA GLN A 747 29.59 16.96 7.88
C GLN A 747 28.43 17.36 6.99
N GLU A 748 28.73 17.98 5.88
CA GLU A 748 27.77 18.23 4.79
C GLU A 748 28.01 17.22 3.67
N THR A 749 26.93 16.69 3.13
CA THR A 749 26.96 15.78 2.00
C THR A 749 25.98 16.27 0.92
N TRP A 750 26.49 16.47 -0.28
CA TRP A 750 25.70 16.77 -1.45
C TRP A 750 25.57 15.51 -2.30
N THR A 751 24.36 14.98 -2.41
CA THR A 751 24.08 13.82 -3.23
C THR A 751 23.46 14.25 -4.53
N ARG A 752 24.03 13.83 -5.64
CA ARG A 752 23.54 14.04 -6.99
C ARG A 752 23.14 12.70 -7.58
N ARG A 753 21.90 12.58 -8.04
CA ARG A 753 21.42 11.40 -8.75
C ARG A 753 20.88 11.79 -10.14
N ARG A 754 20.89 10.84 -11.05
CA ARG A 754 20.24 10.98 -12.35
C ARG A 754 18.74 11.22 -12.13
N GLY A 755 18.19 12.30 -12.73
CA GLY A 755 16.78 12.67 -12.65
C GLY A 755 15.96 11.99 -13.76
N ARG A 756 15.02 12.69 -14.28
CA ARG A 756 14.06 12.40 -15.35
C ARG A 756 14.18 11.02 -16.00
N MET A 757 13.21 10.18 -15.74
CA MET A 757 13.10 8.84 -16.31
C MET A 757 11.82 8.73 -17.13
N ILE A 758 11.93 8.29 -18.38
CA ILE A 758 10.76 7.96 -19.21
C ILE A 758 10.56 6.46 -19.14
N TYR A 759 9.31 6.03 -19.00
CA TYR A 759 8.97 4.62 -18.96
C TYR A 759 7.69 4.29 -19.74
N ILE A 760 7.60 3.04 -20.13
CA ILE A 760 6.39 2.41 -20.67
C ILE A 760 6.02 1.19 -19.82
N SER A 761 4.74 1.07 -19.49
CA SER A 761 4.18 -0.11 -18.83
C SER A 761 2.99 -0.61 -19.61
N LEU A 762 2.95 -1.90 -19.89
CA LEU A 762 1.90 -2.56 -20.65
C LEU A 762 1.36 -3.74 -19.85
N TYR A 763 0.05 -3.99 -19.93
CA TYR A 763 -0.54 -5.20 -19.39
C TYR A 763 -1.63 -5.76 -20.30
N TRP A 764 -1.70 -7.08 -20.36
CA TRP A 764 -2.70 -7.81 -21.12
C TRP A 764 -3.36 -8.90 -20.28
N ARG A 765 -4.69 -8.98 -20.34
CA ARG A 765 -5.50 -9.92 -19.57
C ARG A 765 -6.19 -10.91 -20.48
N ILE A 766 -6.13 -12.18 -20.13
CA ILE A 766 -6.72 -13.29 -20.86
C ILE A 766 -7.45 -14.15 -19.85
N GLY A 767 -8.66 -14.65 -20.20
CA GLY A 767 -9.35 -15.55 -19.28
C GLY A 767 -10.67 -16.10 -19.83
N LYS A 768 -11.08 -17.24 -19.25
CA LYS A 768 -12.35 -17.86 -19.49
C LYS A 768 -12.81 -18.64 -18.26
N PHE A 769 -14.02 -18.36 -17.80
CA PHE A 769 -14.67 -19.05 -16.70
C PHE A 769 -16.00 -19.64 -17.13
N ARG A 770 -16.38 -20.81 -16.58
CA ARG A 770 -17.68 -21.44 -16.78
C ARG A 770 -18.70 -20.68 -15.95
N GLN A 771 -19.50 -19.83 -16.58
CA GLN A 771 -20.58 -19.10 -15.92
C GLN A 771 -21.75 -20.07 -15.72
N THR A 772 -22.17 -20.31 -14.47
CA THR A 772 -23.43 -20.99 -14.19
C THR A 772 -24.57 -19.98 -14.31
N GLU A 773 -25.47 -20.21 -15.26
CA GLU A 773 -26.72 -19.43 -15.32
C GLU A 773 -27.55 -19.71 -14.08
N ARG A 774 -28.24 -18.69 -13.56
CA ARG A 774 -29.23 -18.86 -12.52
C ARG A 774 -30.40 -19.66 -13.14
N VAL A 775 -30.53 -20.91 -12.76
CA VAL A 775 -31.76 -21.66 -13.02
C VAL A 775 -32.82 -21.01 -12.15
N THR A 776 -33.61 -20.13 -12.70
CA THR A 776 -34.88 -19.70 -12.11
C THR A 776 -35.80 -20.91 -12.10
N HIS A 777 -35.88 -21.61 -10.98
CA HIS A 777 -36.98 -22.51 -10.73
C HIS A 777 -38.27 -21.65 -10.70
N SER A 778 -38.91 -21.56 -11.82
CA SER A 778 -40.33 -21.28 -11.83
C SER A 778 -41.00 -22.50 -11.19
N SER A 779 -41.39 -22.37 -9.93
CA SER A 779 -42.36 -23.31 -9.35
C SER A 779 -43.63 -23.23 -10.17
N TYR A 780 -43.79 -24.14 -11.12
CA TYR A 780 -45.12 -24.51 -11.61
C TYR A 780 -45.72 -25.35 -10.48
N ASP A 781 -46.51 -24.72 -9.66
CA ASP A 781 -47.51 -25.43 -8.87
C ASP A 781 -48.51 -26.01 -9.84
N LEU A 782 -48.41 -27.29 -10.07
CA LEU A 782 -49.48 -28.13 -10.62
C LEU A 782 -50.24 -28.74 -9.44
N ASN A 783 -51.46 -28.17 -9.22
CA ASN A 783 -52.60 -28.67 -8.45
C ASN A 783 -52.44 -28.80 -6.94
#